data_da887617e0de53833c7add64c2e9df85
#
_entry.id   da887617e0de53833c7add64c2e9df85
#
_cell.length_a   1.000
_cell.length_b   1.000
_cell.length_c   1.000
_cell.angle_alpha   90.00
_cell.angle_beta   90.00
_cell.angle_gamma   90.00
#
_symmetry.space_group_name_H-M   'P 1'
#
loop_
_entity.id
_entity.type
_entity.pdbx_description
1 polymer ?
#
loop_
_entity_poly.entity_id
_entity_poly.type
_entity_poly.pdbx_seq_one_letter_code
_entity_poly.pdbx_strand_id
1 'polypeptide(L)'
;MEKQVLVKKTLKCVCAAALMVAILAAQHDSLIRVKAEDKLVQTSPSVSAIDALHYLSENSKKEFKEELSKVEKAQPEKLKEIVSKAQQADKQAKTLAEMKVPEKIPMKPLKGPLYGGYFRTWHDKTSDPAEKDKVNSMGELPKEVDLAFVFHDWTKDYSLFWQELATKHVPTLNKQGTRVIRTIPWRFLAGGDHSGIAEDAQKYPNTPEGNKALAKAIVDEYVYKYNLDGLDVDIERDSIPKVNKEESKEGIERSIQVFEEIGKLIGPKGADKSRLFIMDSTYMADKNPLIERGAPYIDLLLVQVYGTQGEKGGFDNANHKAVDTMEERWESYSKYIRPEQYMVGFSFYEEKANSGNLWYDVNVEDDTNPNIGSEIKGTRAERYAKWQPKTGGVKGGIFSYGIDRDGVAHPKKNGPKTPDLDKIVKSDYKVSKALKKVMENDKSYELIDETDFPDKALREAVIAQVGSRRGDLERFNGTLRLDNPAIQSLEGLNKLKKLAKLELIGLSQITKLDSLVLPANAKPTKDTLVSGLETYKNDDRKEEAKAIPQVALTISGLTGLKELNLAGFERETLAGIDAASLTSLEKVDLSKNKLDLAAGTENRQIFDTMLATVTKHGGVSEKTFVFDHQKPTGLYPDTYGTKSLQLPVANDTIDLQAKLLFGTVTNQGTLINSEADYKAYQEQEIAGHRFVDSSYDYKAFAVTYKDYKIKVTDSTLGVTDHKDLSTSKEETYKVEFFSPTNGTKPVHEAKVVVGAEKTMMVNLAEGATVIGGDADPTNAKKVFDGQLGSPTDNIFLGWDSKKSIIFKLKNSGIVKHWRFFNDSARNPKTTNKLVQEARLQIFNSKEYSVKELLKKPEKFDEDKYWITVDLYASNDKQVREFSHKLDDNISNQYYRVVLDTKGSKYDFVYLPELQIIGYQLPAADLVMAMLATAEELSQQKDKFSQEQLKELEVKIAALKAALDSKMFKTATINASFADVKAYVDKLLADRTDQEKAAKAAKVEHPVATDIKENTESEKSKAD
;
A
#
# COMPACT_ATOMS: atom_id res chain seq x y z
N MET A 1 46.05 -10.48 -46.49
CA MET A 1 44.72 -10.71 -45.92
C MET A 1 43.90 -9.44 -45.73
N GLU A 2 44.50 -8.29 -45.47
CA GLU A 2 43.77 -7.03 -45.31
C GLU A 2 43.11 -6.45 -46.55
N LYS A 3 43.69 -6.61 -47.73
CA LYS A 3 43.09 -6.16 -49.00
C LYS A 3 41.82 -6.92 -49.44
N GLN A 4 41.65 -8.20 -49.01
CA GLN A 4 40.45 -8.96 -49.32
C GLN A 4 39.27 -8.66 -48.35
N VAL A 5 39.55 -8.13 -47.15
CA VAL A 5 38.53 -7.70 -46.18
C VAL A 5 37.95 -6.34 -46.58
N LEU A 6 38.78 -5.47 -47.14
CA LEU A 6 38.32 -4.14 -47.58
C LEU A 6 37.41 -4.22 -48.83
N VAL A 7 37.76 -5.07 -49.80
CA VAL A 7 36.93 -5.28 -50.99
C VAL A 7 35.58 -5.95 -50.64
N LYS A 8 35.53 -6.86 -49.68
CA LYS A 8 34.25 -7.44 -49.20
C LYS A 8 33.37 -6.45 -48.42
N LYS A 9 33.97 -5.49 -47.67
CA LYS A 9 33.20 -4.44 -47.00
C LYS A 9 32.64 -3.43 -48.00
N THR A 10 33.43 -3.02 -49.00
CA THR A 10 33.00 -2.08 -50.03
C THR A 10 31.92 -2.68 -50.91
N LEU A 11 32.02 -3.96 -51.27
CA LEU A 11 30.97 -4.66 -52.04
C LEU A 11 29.67 -4.82 -51.27
N LYS A 12 29.73 -5.05 -49.94
CA LYS A 12 28.53 -5.11 -49.11
C LYS A 12 27.86 -3.74 -48.95
N CYS A 13 28.62 -2.65 -48.87
CA CYS A 13 28.07 -1.29 -48.83
C CYS A 13 27.41 -0.89 -50.14
N VAL A 14 27.99 -1.27 -51.28
CA VAL A 14 27.43 -0.97 -52.62
C VAL A 14 26.19 -1.79 -52.88
N CYS A 15 26.15 -3.07 -52.47
CA CYS A 15 24.92 -3.90 -52.55
C CYS A 15 23.83 -3.43 -51.58
N ALA A 16 24.15 -2.95 -50.39
CA ALA A 16 23.19 -2.39 -49.46
C ALA A 16 22.62 -1.05 -49.96
N ALA A 17 23.44 -0.19 -50.57
CA ALA A 17 22.98 1.06 -51.18
C ALA A 17 22.12 0.80 -52.42
N ALA A 18 22.46 -0.14 -53.24
CA ALA A 18 21.65 -0.54 -54.38
C ALA A 18 20.33 -1.17 -54.00
N LEU A 19 20.31 -1.97 -52.91
CA LEU A 19 19.08 -2.55 -52.35
C LEU A 19 18.18 -1.48 -51.73
N MET A 20 18.75 -0.49 -51.01
CA MET A 20 17.99 0.64 -50.48
C MET A 20 17.42 1.53 -51.60
N VAL A 21 18.15 1.79 -52.65
CA VAL A 21 17.63 2.56 -53.81
C VAL A 21 16.53 1.78 -54.53
N ALA A 22 16.67 0.46 -54.64
CA ALA A 22 15.64 -0.41 -55.23
C ALA A 22 14.39 -0.50 -54.34
N ILE A 23 14.54 -0.52 -53.02
CA ILE A 23 13.42 -0.50 -52.05
C ILE A 23 12.74 0.87 -52.04
N LEU A 24 13.52 1.97 -52.09
CA LEU A 24 12.96 3.31 -52.18
C LEU A 24 12.27 3.57 -53.54
N ALA A 25 12.76 3.03 -54.62
CA ALA A 25 12.11 3.10 -55.93
C ALA A 25 10.84 2.24 -55.98
N ALA A 26 10.86 1.07 -55.37
CA ALA A 26 9.67 0.20 -55.25
C ALA A 26 8.61 0.82 -54.30
N GLN A 27 9.02 1.49 -53.22
CA GLN A 27 8.12 2.25 -52.37
C GLN A 27 7.57 3.49 -53.04
N HIS A 28 8.38 4.18 -53.86
CA HIS A 28 7.93 5.34 -54.62
C HIS A 28 6.95 4.93 -55.74
N ASP A 29 7.22 3.78 -56.41
CA ASP A 29 6.29 3.25 -57.42
C ASP A 29 4.99 2.71 -56.79
N SER A 30 5.08 2.08 -55.60
CA SER A 30 3.89 1.66 -54.86
C SER A 30 3.09 2.85 -54.32
N LEU A 31 3.75 3.92 -53.82
CA LEU A 31 3.09 5.15 -53.39
C LEU A 31 2.47 5.93 -54.55
N ILE A 32 3.10 5.91 -55.74
CA ILE A 32 2.52 6.53 -56.95
C ILE A 32 1.36 5.68 -57.47
N ARG A 33 1.46 4.33 -57.42
CA ARG A 33 0.34 3.47 -57.76
C ARG A 33 -0.84 3.59 -56.79
N VAL A 34 -0.59 3.59 -55.49
CA VAL A 34 -1.63 3.84 -54.44
C VAL A 34 -2.23 5.23 -54.62
N LYS A 35 -1.45 6.28 -54.87
CA LYS A 35 -1.99 7.62 -55.13
C LYS A 35 -2.70 7.71 -56.49
N ALA A 36 -2.29 6.94 -57.49
CA ALA A 36 -2.99 6.86 -58.76
C ALA A 36 -4.25 6.03 -58.75
N GLU A 37 -4.23 4.94 -57.92
CA GLU A 37 -5.42 4.12 -57.68
C GLU A 37 -6.45 4.88 -56.81
N ASP A 38 -6.01 5.61 -55.76
CA ASP A 38 -6.84 6.50 -54.98
C ASP A 38 -7.48 7.63 -55.82
N LYS A 39 -6.67 8.27 -56.74
CA LYS A 39 -7.22 9.25 -57.68
C LYS A 39 -8.17 8.66 -58.70
N LEU A 40 -7.94 7.42 -59.16
CA LEU A 40 -8.87 6.73 -60.07
C LEU A 40 -10.12 6.23 -59.38
N VAL A 41 -10.04 5.84 -58.10
CA VAL A 41 -11.19 5.45 -57.29
C VAL A 41 -12.00 6.69 -56.88
N GLN A 42 -11.38 7.80 -56.54
CA GLN A 42 -12.04 9.08 -56.24
C GLN A 42 -12.84 9.66 -57.38
N THR A 43 -12.54 9.25 -58.61
CA THR A 43 -13.27 9.72 -59.81
C THR A 43 -14.24 8.69 -60.35
N SER A 44 -14.40 7.53 -59.67
CA SER A 44 -15.38 6.51 -60.13
C SER A 44 -16.81 6.96 -59.79
N PRO A 45 -17.81 6.65 -60.59
CA PRO A 45 -19.23 6.94 -60.31
C PRO A 45 -19.71 6.38 -58.95
N SER A 46 -19.13 5.25 -58.52
CA SER A 46 -19.44 4.63 -57.21
C SER A 46 -18.89 5.41 -56.03
N VAL A 47 -17.68 5.94 -56.12
CA VAL A 47 -17.09 6.82 -55.10
C VAL A 47 -17.86 8.13 -54.99
N SER A 48 -18.17 8.77 -56.17
CA SER A 48 -18.99 9.99 -56.20
C SER A 48 -20.39 9.78 -55.60
N ALA A 49 -20.95 8.59 -55.74
CA ALA A 49 -22.23 8.26 -55.16
C ALA A 49 -22.17 8.18 -53.63
N ILE A 50 -21.03 7.70 -53.07
CA ILE A 50 -20.82 7.70 -51.61
C ILE A 50 -20.56 9.11 -51.09
N ASP A 51 -19.73 9.90 -51.80
CA ASP A 51 -19.48 11.30 -51.43
C ASP A 51 -20.74 12.18 -51.39
N ALA A 52 -21.73 11.86 -52.20
CA ALA A 52 -23.03 12.56 -52.28
C ALA A 52 -23.98 12.20 -51.11
N LEU A 53 -23.67 11.26 -50.24
CA LEU A 53 -24.47 10.93 -49.08
C LEU A 53 -24.36 12.02 -48.02
N HIS A 54 -25.46 12.40 -47.40
CA HIS A 54 -25.53 13.60 -46.55
C HIS A 54 -25.45 13.33 -45.06
N TYR A 55 -25.90 12.17 -44.63
CA TYR A 55 -26.06 11.87 -43.19
C TYR A 55 -25.00 10.95 -42.64
N LEU A 56 -24.28 10.19 -43.50
CA LEU A 56 -23.14 9.38 -43.08
C LEU A 56 -21.99 10.23 -42.60
N SER A 57 -21.34 9.78 -41.53
CA SER A 57 -20.06 10.33 -41.07
C SER A 57 -18.98 10.15 -42.12
N GLU A 58 -17.96 11.04 -42.12
CA GLU A 58 -16.81 10.90 -43.02
C GLU A 58 -16.04 9.58 -42.80
N ASN A 59 -16.01 9.07 -41.59
CA ASN A 59 -15.41 7.76 -41.26
C ASN A 59 -16.19 6.62 -41.94
N SER A 60 -17.51 6.59 -41.84
CA SER A 60 -18.33 5.58 -42.49
C SER A 60 -18.23 5.69 -44.03
N LYS A 61 -18.19 6.89 -44.58
CA LYS A 61 -17.95 7.09 -46.02
C LYS A 61 -16.58 6.54 -46.42
N LYS A 62 -15.54 6.77 -45.61
CA LYS A 62 -14.20 6.25 -45.85
C LYS A 62 -14.19 4.73 -45.85
N GLU A 63 -14.83 4.08 -44.88
CA GLU A 63 -14.93 2.62 -44.82
C GLU A 63 -15.58 2.05 -46.10
N PHE A 64 -16.71 2.59 -46.55
CA PHE A 64 -17.35 2.16 -47.79
C PHE A 64 -16.46 2.38 -49.02
N LYS A 65 -15.70 3.47 -49.09
CA LYS A 65 -14.72 3.72 -50.15
C LYS A 65 -13.59 2.71 -50.14
N GLU A 66 -13.10 2.35 -48.95
CA GLU A 66 -12.08 1.33 -48.78
C GLU A 66 -12.59 -0.06 -49.20
N GLU A 67 -13.86 -0.38 -48.88
CA GLU A 67 -14.53 -1.61 -49.36
C GLU A 67 -14.66 -1.62 -50.86
N LEU A 68 -15.02 -0.49 -51.47
CA LEU A 68 -15.02 -0.35 -52.92
C LEU A 68 -13.66 -0.56 -53.55
N SER A 69 -12.60 -0.07 -52.92
CA SER A 69 -11.24 -0.18 -53.44
C SER A 69 -10.70 -1.62 -53.50
N LYS A 70 -11.24 -2.51 -52.63
CA LYS A 70 -10.89 -3.93 -52.57
C LYS A 70 -11.58 -4.78 -53.64
N VAL A 71 -12.60 -4.24 -54.30
CA VAL A 71 -13.39 -4.98 -55.30
C VAL A 71 -12.77 -4.75 -56.69
N GLU A 72 -12.51 -5.84 -57.40
CA GLU A 72 -12.01 -5.78 -58.77
C GLU A 72 -13.01 -5.08 -59.70
N LYS A 73 -12.52 -4.21 -60.61
CA LYS A 73 -13.34 -3.47 -61.57
C LYS A 73 -14.22 -4.37 -62.45
N ALA A 74 -13.91 -5.66 -62.54
CA ALA A 74 -14.68 -6.67 -63.28
C ALA A 74 -15.92 -7.21 -62.53
N GLN A 75 -16.23 -6.68 -61.31
CA GLN A 75 -17.38 -7.13 -60.50
C GLN A 75 -18.39 -6.00 -60.28
N PRO A 76 -19.08 -5.52 -61.32
CA PRO A 76 -19.97 -4.37 -61.23
C PRO A 76 -21.14 -4.55 -60.28
N GLU A 77 -21.62 -5.80 -60.12
CA GLU A 77 -22.73 -6.11 -59.18
C GLU A 77 -22.30 -5.93 -57.72
N LYS A 78 -21.08 -6.32 -57.34
CA LYS A 78 -20.55 -6.06 -55.99
C LYS A 78 -20.32 -4.57 -55.72
N LEU A 79 -19.91 -3.79 -56.71
CA LEU A 79 -19.78 -2.34 -56.57
C LEU A 79 -21.17 -1.71 -56.33
N LYS A 80 -22.21 -2.13 -57.05
CA LYS A 80 -23.60 -1.69 -56.86
C LYS A 80 -24.10 -2.07 -55.45
N GLU A 81 -23.79 -3.29 -55.00
CA GLU A 81 -24.15 -3.76 -53.66
C GLU A 81 -23.58 -2.87 -52.55
N ILE A 82 -22.28 -2.53 -52.64
CA ILE A 82 -21.62 -1.65 -51.66
C ILE A 82 -22.25 -0.26 -51.67
N VAL A 83 -22.49 0.32 -52.84
CA VAL A 83 -23.19 1.62 -52.96
C VAL A 83 -24.61 1.56 -52.37
N SER A 84 -25.34 0.48 -52.62
CA SER A 84 -26.68 0.28 -52.05
C SER A 84 -26.63 0.17 -50.52
N LYS A 85 -25.67 -0.54 -49.99
CA LYS A 85 -25.42 -0.62 -48.51
C LYS A 85 -25.12 0.78 -47.94
N ALA A 86 -24.26 1.56 -48.59
CA ALA A 86 -23.95 2.91 -48.17
C ALA A 86 -25.19 3.84 -48.19
N GLN A 87 -26.03 3.73 -49.23
CA GLN A 87 -27.30 4.49 -49.31
C GLN A 87 -28.29 4.07 -48.23
N GLN A 88 -28.35 2.78 -47.89
CA GLN A 88 -29.17 2.30 -46.78
C GLN A 88 -28.66 2.81 -45.46
N ALA A 89 -27.35 2.79 -45.25
CA ALA A 89 -26.69 3.33 -44.06
C ALA A 89 -26.93 4.86 -43.89
N ASP A 90 -26.93 5.62 -45.01
CA ASP A 90 -27.25 7.05 -44.99
C ASP A 90 -28.73 7.30 -44.57
N LYS A 91 -29.66 6.46 -45.00
CA LYS A 91 -31.05 6.54 -44.53
C LYS A 91 -31.19 6.23 -43.06
N GLN A 92 -30.40 5.29 -42.54
CA GLN A 92 -30.39 4.97 -41.12
C GLN A 92 -29.77 6.15 -40.33
N ALA A 93 -28.64 6.71 -40.80
CA ALA A 93 -28.03 7.88 -40.23
C ALA A 93 -28.96 9.10 -40.19
N LYS A 94 -29.77 9.29 -41.26
CA LYS A 94 -30.82 10.30 -41.28
C LYS A 94 -31.84 10.08 -40.17
N THR A 95 -32.29 8.84 -40.00
CA THR A 95 -33.24 8.48 -38.94
C THR A 95 -32.68 8.79 -37.54
N LEU A 96 -31.37 8.56 -37.32
CA LEU A 96 -30.71 8.93 -36.09
C LEU A 96 -30.63 10.45 -35.90
N ALA A 97 -30.32 11.19 -36.95
CA ALA A 97 -30.23 12.64 -36.88
C ALA A 97 -31.58 13.32 -36.59
N GLU A 98 -32.65 12.71 -37.03
CA GLU A 98 -34.04 13.20 -36.86
C GLU A 98 -34.76 12.60 -35.63
N MET A 99 -34.09 11.71 -34.85
CA MET A 99 -34.75 11.06 -33.70
C MET A 99 -35.13 12.07 -32.62
N LYS A 100 -36.26 11.82 -31.99
CA LYS A 100 -36.71 12.55 -30.81
C LYS A 100 -36.40 11.72 -29.57
N VAL A 101 -35.46 12.20 -28.76
CA VAL A 101 -35.08 11.56 -27.51
C VAL A 101 -36.10 11.89 -26.43
N PRO A 102 -36.68 10.90 -25.73
CA PRO A 102 -37.62 11.13 -24.64
C PRO A 102 -36.98 11.93 -23.50
N GLU A 103 -37.82 12.63 -22.71
CA GLU A 103 -37.37 13.30 -21.49
C GLU A 103 -36.77 12.32 -20.52
N LYS A 104 -35.77 12.79 -19.75
CA LYS A 104 -35.11 12.00 -18.76
C LYS A 104 -36.01 11.62 -17.60
N ILE A 105 -36.06 10.34 -17.28
CA ILE A 105 -36.74 9.85 -16.09
C ILE A 105 -35.84 10.16 -14.89
N PRO A 106 -36.34 10.88 -13.85
CA PRO A 106 -35.60 11.11 -12.64
C PRO A 106 -35.25 9.79 -11.94
N MET A 107 -33.96 9.58 -11.69
CA MET A 107 -33.45 8.36 -11.10
C MET A 107 -33.27 8.51 -9.60
N LYS A 108 -33.67 7.50 -8.83
CA LYS A 108 -33.35 7.42 -7.39
C LYS A 108 -31.84 7.23 -7.19
N PRO A 109 -31.29 7.69 -6.06
CA PRO A 109 -29.91 7.37 -5.72
C PRO A 109 -29.64 5.86 -5.75
N LEU A 110 -28.49 5.47 -6.23
CA LEU A 110 -28.05 4.08 -6.19
C LEU A 110 -27.92 3.62 -4.74
N LYS A 111 -28.42 2.42 -4.46
CA LYS A 111 -28.31 1.76 -3.15
C LYS A 111 -27.72 0.38 -3.39
N GLY A 112 -26.56 0.15 -2.78
CA GLY A 112 -25.85 -1.12 -3.02
C GLY A 112 -26.42 -2.26 -2.25
N PRO A 113 -26.02 -3.52 -2.54
CA PRO A 113 -24.95 -3.86 -3.49
C PRO A 113 -25.33 -3.63 -4.95
N LEU A 114 -24.39 -3.12 -5.73
CA LEU A 114 -24.60 -2.85 -7.15
C LEU A 114 -24.17 -4.04 -8.02
N TYR A 115 -24.95 -4.30 -9.06
CA TYR A 115 -24.55 -5.23 -10.13
C TYR A 115 -24.49 -4.48 -11.46
N GLY A 116 -23.30 -4.46 -12.07
CA GLY A 116 -23.08 -3.87 -13.40
C GLY A 116 -22.96 -4.93 -14.49
N GLY A 117 -23.32 -4.58 -15.73
CA GLY A 117 -23.13 -5.47 -16.86
C GLY A 117 -22.74 -4.72 -18.13
N TYR A 118 -21.56 -5.05 -18.69
CA TYR A 118 -21.13 -4.57 -20.00
C TYR A 118 -21.85 -5.36 -21.09
N PHE A 119 -22.77 -4.69 -21.79
CA PHE A 119 -23.49 -5.26 -22.92
C PHE A 119 -22.77 -4.88 -24.21
N ARG A 120 -22.34 -5.86 -24.98
CA ARG A 120 -21.67 -5.68 -26.26
C ARG A 120 -22.68 -5.36 -27.33
N THR A 121 -22.85 -4.09 -27.65
CA THR A 121 -23.99 -3.57 -28.43
C THR A 121 -24.02 -4.07 -29.88
N TRP A 122 -22.91 -4.51 -30.44
CA TRP A 122 -22.89 -5.17 -31.76
C TRP A 122 -23.55 -6.56 -31.76
N HIS A 123 -23.84 -7.12 -30.59
CA HIS A 123 -24.60 -8.35 -30.43
C HIS A 123 -26.08 -8.07 -30.12
N ASP A 124 -26.47 -6.81 -29.95
CA ASP A 124 -27.89 -6.48 -29.80
C ASP A 124 -28.69 -6.81 -31.08
N LYS A 125 -29.83 -7.45 -30.91
CA LYS A 125 -30.71 -7.84 -32.03
C LYS A 125 -31.15 -6.66 -32.89
N THR A 126 -31.05 -5.44 -32.43
CA THR A 126 -31.39 -4.21 -33.17
C THR A 126 -30.17 -3.59 -33.85
N SER A 127 -28.97 -4.03 -33.59
CA SER A 127 -27.75 -3.46 -34.20
C SER A 127 -27.61 -3.78 -35.68
N ASP A 128 -28.03 -4.98 -36.09
CA ASP A 128 -28.16 -5.38 -37.46
C ASP A 128 -29.33 -6.39 -37.60
N PRO A 129 -30.52 -5.94 -38.01
CA PRO A 129 -31.69 -6.79 -38.12
C PRO A 129 -31.58 -7.93 -39.16
N ALA A 130 -30.60 -7.88 -40.06
CA ALA A 130 -30.33 -8.95 -41.02
C ALA A 130 -29.61 -10.17 -40.38
N GLU A 131 -28.91 -9.98 -39.27
CA GLU A 131 -28.20 -11.04 -38.54
C GLU A 131 -29.16 -11.74 -37.55
N LYS A 132 -29.62 -12.94 -37.94
CA LYS A 132 -30.58 -13.73 -37.15
C LYS A 132 -29.99 -14.34 -35.86
N ASP A 133 -28.68 -14.35 -35.72
CA ASP A 133 -27.98 -14.92 -34.56
C ASP A 133 -27.95 -13.96 -33.35
N LYS A 134 -28.34 -12.72 -33.52
CA LYS A 134 -28.47 -11.73 -32.46
C LYS A 134 -29.83 -11.86 -31.77
N VAL A 135 -29.84 -12.55 -30.64
CA VAL A 135 -31.10 -12.94 -29.97
C VAL A 135 -31.42 -12.12 -28.71
N ASN A 136 -30.44 -11.42 -28.15
CA ASN A 136 -30.57 -10.60 -26.94
C ASN A 136 -30.69 -9.12 -27.29
N SER A 137 -31.30 -8.36 -26.42
CA SER A 137 -31.34 -6.91 -26.51
C SER A 137 -30.95 -6.30 -25.15
N MET A 138 -30.22 -5.20 -25.18
CA MET A 138 -29.87 -4.45 -23.99
C MET A 138 -31.13 -4.00 -23.21
N GLY A 139 -32.19 -3.65 -23.89
CA GLY A 139 -33.45 -3.27 -23.25
C GLY A 139 -34.19 -4.42 -22.52
N GLU A 140 -33.71 -5.66 -22.65
CA GLU A 140 -34.25 -6.85 -21.97
C GLU A 140 -33.46 -7.22 -20.71
N LEU A 141 -32.45 -6.43 -20.33
CA LEU A 141 -31.70 -6.64 -19.07
C LEU A 141 -32.66 -6.63 -17.88
N PRO A 142 -32.49 -7.54 -16.92
CA PRO A 142 -33.36 -7.64 -15.76
C PRO A 142 -33.11 -6.51 -14.74
N LYS A 143 -34.11 -6.28 -13.89
CA LYS A 143 -34.06 -5.24 -12.84
C LYS A 143 -32.94 -5.43 -11.81
N GLU A 144 -32.38 -6.64 -11.72
CA GLU A 144 -31.24 -6.97 -10.89
C GLU A 144 -29.94 -6.34 -11.41
N VAL A 145 -29.93 -5.85 -12.64
CA VAL A 145 -28.79 -5.08 -13.20
C VAL A 145 -29.01 -3.61 -12.88
N ASP A 146 -28.19 -3.06 -11.98
CA ASP A 146 -28.26 -1.65 -11.57
C ASP A 146 -27.60 -0.71 -12.58
N LEU A 147 -26.52 -1.18 -13.23
CA LEU A 147 -25.71 -0.44 -14.18
C LEU A 147 -25.60 -1.23 -15.49
N ALA A 148 -26.09 -0.71 -16.57
CA ALA A 148 -26.02 -1.28 -17.91
C ALA A 148 -25.04 -0.48 -18.76
N PHE A 149 -23.88 -1.06 -19.08
CA PHE A 149 -22.83 -0.39 -19.84
C PHE A 149 -23.00 -0.62 -21.33
N VAL A 150 -23.07 0.46 -22.08
CA VAL A 150 -23.12 0.49 -23.56
C VAL A 150 -21.70 0.33 -24.08
N PHE A 151 -21.26 -0.90 -24.33
CA PHE A 151 -19.96 -1.23 -24.87
C PHE A 151 -20.08 -1.42 -26.40
N HIS A 152 -19.43 -0.54 -27.20
CA HIS A 152 -19.86 -0.26 -28.57
C HIS A 152 -18.84 -0.50 -29.69
N ASP A 153 -17.68 -1.02 -29.42
CA ASP A 153 -16.50 -1.03 -30.31
C ASP A 153 -16.79 -1.40 -31.79
N TRP A 154 -17.72 -2.31 -32.01
CA TRP A 154 -18.07 -2.77 -33.37
C TRP A 154 -19.45 -2.32 -33.87
N THR A 155 -20.17 -1.54 -33.07
CA THR A 155 -21.49 -1.03 -33.47
C THR A 155 -21.32 0.21 -34.36
N LYS A 156 -21.77 0.12 -35.58
CA LYS A 156 -21.66 1.22 -36.55
C LYS A 156 -22.39 2.47 -36.06
N ASP A 157 -21.84 3.65 -36.35
CA ASP A 157 -22.42 4.94 -35.96
C ASP A 157 -23.81 5.21 -36.58
N TYR A 158 -24.10 4.63 -37.74
CA TYR A 158 -25.38 4.66 -38.39
C TYR A 158 -26.34 3.52 -38.00
N SER A 159 -25.94 2.64 -37.04
CA SER A 159 -26.79 1.52 -36.61
C SER A 159 -28.08 2.00 -35.95
N LEU A 160 -29.20 1.35 -36.27
CA LEU A 160 -30.51 1.61 -35.64
C LEU A 160 -30.51 1.29 -34.14
N PHE A 161 -29.52 0.55 -33.66
CA PHE A 161 -29.31 0.35 -32.21
C PHE A 161 -29.32 1.69 -31.44
N TRP A 162 -28.72 2.73 -31.98
CA TRP A 162 -28.64 4.03 -31.30
C TRP A 162 -30.00 4.71 -31.15
N GLN A 163 -30.91 4.53 -32.14
CA GLN A 163 -32.27 4.99 -32.01
C GLN A 163 -33.01 4.18 -30.95
N GLU A 164 -32.95 2.85 -31.02
CA GLU A 164 -33.56 1.96 -30.02
C GLU A 164 -33.03 2.24 -28.63
N LEU A 165 -31.72 2.46 -28.49
CA LEU A 165 -31.08 2.83 -27.22
C LEU A 165 -31.75 4.06 -26.61
N ALA A 166 -31.80 5.17 -27.37
CA ALA A 166 -32.30 6.45 -26.86
C ALA A 166 -33.81 6.44 -26.62
N THR A 167 -34.59 5.81 -27.54
CA THR A 167 -36.06 5.92 -27.54
C THR A 167 -36.75 4.81 -26.78
N LYS A 168 -36.11 3.65 -26.60
CA LYS A 168 -36.73 2.47 -25.96
C LYS A 168 -35.92 1.90 -24.82
N HIS A 169 -34.61 1.59 -25.03
CA HIS A 169 -33.83 0.89 -24.02
C HIS A 169 -33.62 1.75 -22.77
N VAL A 170 -33.14 2.99 -22.92
CA VAL A 170 -32.92 3.91 -21.79
C VAL A 170 -34.22 4.13 -21.00
N PRO A 171 -35.36 4.53 -21.62
CA PRO A 171 -36.60 4.70 -20.85
C PRO A 171 -37.08 3.41 -20.17
N THR A 172 -36.94 2.24 -20.80
CA THR A 172 -37.35 0.97 -20.23
C THR A 172 -36.49 0.60 -19.01
N LEU A 173 -35.16 0.69 -19.14
CA LEU A 173 -34.24 0.36 -18.10
C LEU A 173 -34.34 1.35 -16.93
N ASN A 174 -34.50 2.65 -17.24
CA ASN A 174 -34.66 3.65 -16.18
C ASN A 174 -35.92 3.48 -15.35
N LYS A 175 -37.04 3.03 -15.99
CA LYS A 175 -38.32 2.73 -15.27
C LYS A 175 -38.16 1.63 -14.24
N GLN A 176 -37.28 0.65 -14.47
CA GLN A 176 -37.01 -0.42 -13.50
C GLN A 176 -35.88 -0.08 -12.49
N GLY A 177 -35.20 1.06 -12.69
CA GLY A 177 -34.13 1.53 -11.80
C GLY A 177 -32.71 1.34 -12.33
N THR A 178 -32.54 0.68 -13.48
CA THR A 178 -31.26 0.45 -14.13
C THR A 178 -30.73 1.75 -14.76
N ARG A 179 -29.51 2.11 -14.48
CA ARG A 179 -28.79 3.22 -15.11
C ARG A 179 -28.04 2.74 -16.35
N VAL A 180 -28.13 3.53 -17.42
CA VAL A 180 -27.50 3.22 -18.72
C VAL A 180 -26.29 4.13 -18.91
N ILE A 181 -25.11 3.55 -19.00
CA ILE A 181 -23.83 4.23 -18.97
C ILE A 181 -23.09 4.00 -20.30
N ARG A 182 -22.53 5.04 -20.89
CA ARG A 182 -21.67 4.91 -22.07
C ARG A 182 -20.25 4.60 -21.66
N THR A 183 -19.64 3.58 -22.25
CA THR A 183 -18.22 3.29 -22.10
C THR A 183 -17.42 3.87 -23.27
N ILE A 184 -16.31 4.54 -22.97
CA ILE A 184 -15.33 5.02 -23.95
C ILE A 184 -13.90 4.64 -23.52
N PRO A 185 -13.01 4.32 -24.46
CA PRO A 185 -11.61 4.09 -24.14
C PRO A 185 -10.90 5.39 -23.79
N TRP A 186 -10.00 5.38 -22.83
CA TRP A 186 -9.31 6.60 -22.33
C TRP A 186 -8.46 7.34 -23.38
N ARG A 187 -8.04 6.68 -24.48
CA ARG A 187 -7.38 7.37 -25.61
C ARG A 187 -8.25 8.46 -26.24
N PHE A 188 -9.58 8.37 -26.12
CA PHE A 188 -10.51 9.41 -26.59
C PHE A 188 -10.28 10.74 -25.87
N LEU A 189 -9.81 10.71 -24.63
CA LEU A 189 -9.50 11.90 -23.85
C LEU A 189 -8.20 12.59 -24.30
N ALA A 190 -7.31 11.85 -24.95
CA ALA A 190 -6.02 12.39 -25.40
C ALA A 190 -6.09 13.13 -26.74
N GLY A 191 -7.17 12.92 -27.48
CA GLY A 191 -7.23 13.35 -28.87
C GLY A 191 -6.18 12.61 -29.70
N GLY A 192 -6.56 11.77 -30.57
CA GLY A 192 -5.67 10.98 -31.40
C GLY A 192 -6.44 9.96 -32.21
N ASP A 193 -5.75 9.13 -32.94
CA ASP A 193 -6.34 8.08 -33.79
C ASP A 193 -7.53 7.40 -33.13
N HIS A 194 -8.69 7.49 -33.76
CA HIS A 194 -9.94 6.81 -33.43
C HIS A 194 -10.87 7.46 -32.38
N SER A 195 -10.69 8.72 -32.03
CA SER A 195 -11.57 9.37 -31.07
C SER A 195 -12.86 9.98 -31.67
N GLY A 196 -13.05 9.92 -32.98
CA GLY A 196 -14.20 10.48 -33.69
C GLY A 196 -14.49 11.97 -33.45
N ILE A 197 -14.35 12.44 -32.20
CA ILE A 197 -14.53 13.85 -31.82
C ILE A 197 -13.18 14.57 -31.75
N ALA A 198 -12.15 13.94 -31.22
CA ALA A 198 -10.86 14.58 -31.00
C ALA A 198 -9.87 14.46 -32.19
N GLU A 199 -10.28 13.85 -33.28
CA GLU A 199 -9.49 13.78 -34.52
C GLU A 199 -9.20 15.16 -35.14
N ASP A 200 -10.08 16.12 -34.91
CA ASP A 200 -9.87 17.50 -35.34
C ASP A 200 -8.99 18.27 -34.33
N ALA A 201 -7.66 18.14 -34.49
CA ALA A 201 -6.69 18.84 -33.65
C ALA A 201 -6.81 20.37 -33.75
N GLN A 202 -7.40 20.91 -34.83
CA GLN A 202 -7.67 22.36 -34.98
C GLN A 202 -8.86 22.77 -34.11
N LYS A 203 -9.87 21.96 -34.03
CA LYS A 203 -11.09 22.21 -33.25
C LYS A 203 -10.86 22.05 -31.74
N TYR A 204 -9.99 21.11 -31.35
CA TYR A 204 -9.69 20.81 -29.94
C TYR A 204 -8.15 20.80 -29.71
N PRO A 205 -7.50 21.96 -29.74
CA PRO A 205 -6.06 22.05 -29.49
C PRO A 205 -5.75 21.60 -28.05
N ASN A 206 -4.52 21.10 -27.81
CA ASN A 206 -4.08 20.72 -26.46
C ASN A 206 -3.73 21.98 -25.63
N THR A 207 -4.76 22.72 -25.28
CA THR A 207 -4.75 23.89 -24.39
C THR A 207 -5.86 23.73 -23.34
N PRO A 208 -5.85 24.47 -22.24
CA PRO A 208 -6.92 24.42 -21.25
C PRO A 208 -8.31 24.60 -21.85
N GLU A 209 -8.47 25.56 -22.76
CA GLU A 209 -9.73 25.87 -23.45
C GLU A 209 -10.13 24.73 -24.41
N GLY A 210 -9.15 24.20 -25.16
CA GLY A 210 -9.36 23.09 -26.09
C GLY A 210 -9.71 21.80 -25.33
N ASN A 211 -9.08 21.52 -24.20
CA ASN A 211 -9.37 20.37 -23.35
C ASN A 211 -10.77 20.48 -22.72
N LYS A 212 -11.18 21.66 -22.28
CA LYS A 212 -12.54 21.93 -21.80
C LYS A 212 -13.57 21.76 -22.90
N ALA A 213 -13.29 22.25 -24.12
CA ALA A 213 -14.17 22.09 -25.27
C ALA A 213 -14.31 20.61 -25.69
N LEU A 214 -13.20 19.85 -25.64
CA LEU A 214 -13.19 18.41 -25.90
C LEU A 214 -14.02 17.65 -24.85
N ALA A 215 -13.82 17.94 -23.57
CA ALA A 215 -14.59 17.34 -22.48
C ALA A 215 -16.10 17.57 -22.65
N LYS A 216 -16.48 18.80 -23.00
CA LYS A 216 -17.89 19.12 -23.29
C LYS A 216 -18.42 18.33 -24.50
N ALA A 217 -17.67 18.27 -25.59
CA ALA A 217 -18.06 17.53 -26.78
C ALA A 217 -18.23 16.04 -26.52
N ILE A 218 -17.34 15.44 -25.69
CA ILE A 218 -17.45 14.04 -25.25
C ILE A 218 -18.75 13.81 -24.47
N VAL A 219 -19.05 14.66 -23.50
CA VAL A 219 -20.28 14.52 -22.68
C VAL A 219 -21.53 14.76 -23.55
N ASP A 220 -21.51 15.76 -24.42
CA ASP A 220 -22.63 16.04 -25.32
C ASP A 220 -22.92 14.83 -26.26
N GLU A 221 -21.88 14.29 -26.91
CA GLU A 221 -22.04 13.22 -27.91
C GLU A 221 -22.34 11.87 -27.26
N TYR A 222 -21.64 11.52 -26.17
CA TYR A 222 -21.70 10.18 -25.61
C TYR A 222 -22.72 10.03 -24.46
N VAL A 223 -23.17 11.13 -23.83
CA VAL A 223 -24.12 11.10 -22.73
C VAL A 223 -25.43 11.78 -23.10
N TYR A 224 -25.38 13.08 -23.42
CA TYR A 224 -26.61 13.86 -23.58
C TYR A 224 -27.36 13.55 -24.85
N LYS A 225 -26.68 13.28 -25.97
CA LYS A 225 -27.28 12.94 -27.25
C LYS A 225 -28.26 11.77 -27.17
N TYR A 226 -27.98 10.79 -26.33
CA TYR A 226 -28.81 9.60 -26.14
C TYR A 226 -29.53 9.59 -24.78
N ASN A 227 -29.43 10.67 -24.04
CA ASN A 227 -29.99 10.82 -22.69
C ASN A 227 -29.56 9.75 -21.67
N LEU A 228 -28.31 9.30 -21.76
CA LEU A 228 -27.73 8.26 -20.91
C LEU A 228 -27.51 8.75 -19.46
N ASP A 229 -27.35 7.83 -18.53
CA ASP A 229 -27.21 8.10 -17.10
C ASP A 229 -25.77 8.43 -16.67
N GLY A 230 -24.80 8.33 -17.57
CA GLY A 230 -23.42 8.66 -17.26
C GLY A 230 -22.42 8.20 -18.31
N LEU A 231 -21.18 8.41 -17.98
CA LEU A 231 -20.01 8.05 -18.76
C LEU A 231 -19.08 7.17 -17.94
N ASP A 232 -18.54 6.15 -18.56
CA ASP A 232 -17.52 5.27 -18.08
C ASP A 232 -16.27 5.41 -18.96
N VAL A 233 -15.10 5.54 -18.36
CA VAL A 233 -13.82 5.61 -19.06
C VAL A 233 -13.02 4.37 -18.76
N ASP A 234 -12.81 3.57 -19.79
CA ASP A 234 -12.08 2.30 -19.74
C ASP A 234 -10.58 2.52 -19.91
N ILE A 235 -9.85 2.30 -18.82
CA ILE A 235 -8.41 2.55 -18.70
C ILE A 235 -7.65 1.24 -18.77
N GLU A 236 -7.30 0.88 -19.99
CA GLU A 236 -6.57 -0.35 -20.31
C GLU A 236 -5.27 -0.06 -21.04
N ARG A 237 -4.39 -1.07 -21.05
CA ARG A 237 -3.11 -0.99 -21.75
C ARG A 237 -3.28 -0.80 -23.26
N ASP A 238 -4.28 -1.44 -23.83
CA ASP A 238 -4.53 -1.37 -25.28
C ASP A 238 -5.13 -0.03 -25.72
N SER A 239 -5.70 0.71 -24.78
CA SER A 239 -6.26 2.05 -25.01
C SER A 239 -5.34 3.19 -24.55
N ILE A 240 -4.06 2.91 -24.21
CA ILE A 240 -3.06 3.95 -23.88
C ILE A 240 -2.94 4.93 -25.06
N PRO A 241 -2.93 6.25 -24.79
CA PRO A 241 -2.63 7.24 -25.81
C PRO A 241 -1.26 7.04 -26.45
N LYS A 242 -1.22 6.88 -27.78
CA LYS A 242 0.02 6.60 -28.53
C LYS A 242 0.22 7.63 -29.61
N VAL A 243 1.49 8.02 -29.82
CA VAL A 243 1.93 8.79 -30.98
C VAL A 243 2.94 7.94 -31.74
N ASN A 244 2.72 7.70 -33.03
CA ASN A 244 3.56 6.82 -33.86
C ASN A 244 3.78 5.41 -33.25
N LYS A 245 2.75 4.84 -32.64
CA LYS A 245 2.72 3.53 -31.96
C LYS A 245 3.49 3.48 -30.62
N GLU A 246 4.06 4.57 -30.16
CA GLU A 246 4.70 4.67 -28.84
C GLU A 246 3.79 5.40 -27.85
N GLU A 247 3.88 5.05 -26.56
CA GLU A 247 3.13 5.69 -25.50
C GLU A 247 3.49 7.19 -25.42
N SER A 248 2.47 8.04 -25.40
CA SER A 248 2.61 9.48 -25.39
C SER A 248 2.39 10.05 -23.98
N LYS A 249 3.46 10.54 -23.35
CA LYS A 249 3.36 11.26 -22.06
C LYS A 249 2.46 12.49 -22.15
N GLU A 250 2.54 13.21 -23.27
CA GLU A 250 1.68 14.37 -23.52
C GLU A 250 0.21 13.95 -23.67
N GLY A 251 -0.05 12.85 -24.36
CA GLY A 251 -1.40 12.30 -24.49
C GLY A 251 -1.98 11.81 -23.16
N ILE A 252 -1.15 11.20 -22.31
CA ILE A 252 -1.55 10.78 -20.96
C ILE A 252 -1.91 12.01 -20.11
N GLU A 253 -1.05 13.04 -20.09
CA GLU A 253 -1.32 14.27 -19.32
C GLU A 253 -2.57 14.98 -19.82
N ARG A 254 -2.76 15.07 -21.14
CA ARG A 254 -3.99 15.59 -21.73
C ARG A 254 -5.22 14.81 -21.29
N SER A 255 -5.12 13.47 -21.28
CA SER A 255 -6.21 12.60 -20.82
C SER A 255 -6.62 12.91 -19.39
N ILE A 256 -5.65 13.15 -18.50
CA ILE A 256 -5.90 13.53 -17.10
C ILE A 256 -6.66 14.86 -17.05
N GLN A 257 -6.20 15.86 -17.77
CA GLN A 257 -6.85 17.19 -17.80
C GLN A 257 -8.27 17.12 -18.36
N VAL A 258 -8.48 16.39 -19.45
CA VAL A 258 -9.83 16.21 -20.05
C VAL A 258 -10.74 15.42 -19.09
N PHE A 259 -10.21 14.42 -18.39
CA PHE A 259 -10.94 13.69 -17.37
C PHE A 259 -11.43 14.59 -16.24
N GLU A 260 -10.56 15.48 -15.75
CA GLU A 260 -10.94 16.49 -14.74
C GLU A 260 -12.02 17.45 -15.26
N GLU A 261 -11.92 17.89 -16.53
CA GLU A 261 -12.92 18.77 -17.13
C GLU A 261 -14.29 18.04 -17.31
N ILE A 262 -14.29 16.76 -17.67
CA ILE A 262 -15.52 15.94 -17.68
C ILE A 262 -16.12 15.89 -16.27
N GLY A 263 -15.28 15.66 -15.24
CA GLY A 263 -15.72 15.60 -13.85
C GLY A 263 -16.29 16.90 -13.29
N LYS A 264 -16.06 18.05 -13.99
CA LYS A 264 -16.74 19.34 -13.69
C LYS A 264 -18.11 19.43 -14.36
N LEU A 265 -18.38 18.60 -15.37
CA LEU A 265 -19.67 18.58 -16.08
C LEU A 265 -20.64 17.56 -15.47
N ILE A 266 -20.17 16.34 -15.20
CA ILE A 266 -20.95 15.21 -14.66
C ILE A 266 -20.24 14.57 -13.47
N GLY A 267 -20.92 13.70 -12.72
CA GLY A 267 -20.36 13.03 -11.55
C GLY A 267 -20.53 13.81 -10.25
N PRO A 268 -19.90 13.38 -9.15
CA PRO A 268 -20.16 13.90 -7.80
C PRO A 268 -19.78 15.36 -7.61
N LYS A 269 -18.84 15.87 -8.40
CA LYS A 269 -18.43 17.30 -8.42
C LYS A 269 -18.96 18.05 -9.63
N GLY A 270 -19.63 17.36 -10.55
CA GLY A 270 -20.13 17.94 -11.78
C GLY A 270 -21.28 18.92 -11.58
N ALA A 271 -21.52 19.74 -12.59
CA ALA A 271 -22.70 20.60 -12.66
C ALA A 271 -23.99 19.77 -12.75
N ASP A 272 -23.95 18.65 -13.48
CA ASP A 272 -25.03 17.66 -13.56
C ASP A 272 -24.71 16.41 -12.72
N LYS A 273 -25.09 16.43 -11.46
CA LYS A 273 -24.93 15.31 -10.52
C LYS A 273 -25.91 14.16 -10.76
N SER A 274 -26.84 14.30 -11.69
CA SER A 274 -27.77 13.24 -12.06
C SER A 274 -27.12 12.21 -13.00
N ARG A 275 -25.97 12.53 -13.58
CA ARG A 275 -25.19 11.68 -14.47
C ARG A 275 -23.96 11.17 -13.74
N LEU A 276 -23.73 9.87 -13.76
CA LEU A 276 -22.59 9.23 -13.15
C LEU A 276 -21.32 9.47 -13.98
N PHE A 277 -20.20 9.59 -13.29
CA PHE A 277 -18.89 9.52 -13.92
C PHE A 277 -18.11 8.36 -13.32
N ILE A 278 -17.73 7.41 -14.15
CA ILE A 278 -17.18 6.11 -13.76
C ILE A 278 -15.81 5.93 -14.40
N MET A 279 -14.93 5.29 -13.67
CA MET A 279 -13.63 4.84 -14.15
C MET A 279 -13.59 3.32 -14.10
N ASP A 280 -13.30 2.66 -15.21
CA ASP A 280 -12.95 1.25 -15.26
C ASP A 280 -11.45 1.07 -15.48
N SER A 281 -10.81 0.07 -14.87
CA SER A 281 -9.36 -0.10 -14.99
C SER A 281 -8.89 -1.54 -14.81
N THR A 282 -7.92 -1.93 -15.63
CA THR A 282 -7.13 -3.15 -15.46
C THR A 282 -5.92 -2.96 -14.55
N TYR A 283 -5.53 -1.72 -14.25
CA TYR A 283 -4.31 -1.40 -13.51
C TYR A 283 -4.47 -1.51 -11.99
N MET A 284 -3.35 -1.68 -11.30
CA MET A 284 -3.19 -1.30 -9.89
C MET A 284 -3.15 0.23 -9.80
N ALA A 285 -3.49 0.79 -8.65
CA ALA A 285 -3.55 2.25 -8.51
C ALA A 285 -2.21 2.96 -8.78
N ASP A 286 -1.09 2.36 -8.43
CA ASP A 286 0.25 2.90 -8.68
C ASP A 286 0.64 2.92 -10.18
N LYS A 287 -0.11 2.19 -11.00
CA LYS A 287 0.06 2.13 -12.47
C LYS A 287 -1.03 2.86 -13.22
N ASN A 288 -2.12 3.23 -12.54
CA ASN A 288 -3.22 3.98 -13.17
C ASN A 288 -2.90 5.47 -13.16
N PRO A 289 -2.57 6.09 -14.29
CA PRO A 289 -2.11 7.48 -14.32
C PRO A 289 -3.22 8.51 -14.01
N LEU A 290 -4.48 8.09 -14.07
CA LEU A 290 -5.62 8.98 -13.87
C LEU A 290 -6.14 8.98 -12.44
N ILE A 291 -5.81 7.97 -11.61
CA ILE A 291 -6.48 7.79 -10.32
C ILE A 291 -6.22 8.92 -9.33
N GLU A 292 -4.98 9.40 -9.20
CA GLU A 292 -4.61 10.40 -8.21
C GLU A 292 -5.42 11.69 -8.37
N ARG A 293 -5.55 12.18 -9.60
CA ARG A 293 -6.28 13.41 -9.92
C ARG A 293 -7.76 13.16 -10.24
N GLY A 294 -8.07 11.99 -10.76
CA GLY A 294 -9.42 11.61 -11.20
C GLY A 294 -10.35 11.15 -10.08
N ALA A 295 -9.83 10.50 -9.02
CA ALA A 295 -10.63 9.93 -7.94
C ALA A 295 -11.67 10.89 -7.33
N PRO A 296 -11.38 12.19 -7.12
CA PRO A 296 -12.37 13.11 -6.57
C PRO A 296 -13.60 13.36 -7.46
N TYR A 297 -13.54 12.98 -8.74
CA TYR A 297 -14.56 13.26 -9.73
C TYR A 297 -15.43 12.07 -10.10
N ILE A 298 -15.08 10.86 -9.62
CA ILE A 298 -15.81 9.64 -9.99
C ILE A 298 -16.81 9.22 -8.91
N ASP A 299 -17.93 8.67 -9.36
CA ASP A 299 -18.93 8.01 -8.53
C ASP A 299 -18.49 6.59 -8.19
N LEU A 300 -17.93 5.86 -9.15
CA LEU A 300 -17.53 4.46 -9.04
C LEU A 300 -16.19 4.21 -9.72
N LEU A 301 -15.42 3.30 -9.16
CA LEU A 301 -14.28 2.66 -9.76
C LEU A 301 -14.59 1.18 -10.00
N LEU A 302 -14.52 0.77 -11.24
CA LEU A 302 -14.67 -0.61 -11.67
C LEU A 302 -13.27 -1.22 -11.89
N VAL A 303 -12.98 -2.33 -11.23
CA VAL A 303 -11.66 -2.96 -11.35
C VAL A 303 -11.80 -4.33 -11.98
N GLN A 304 -11.23 -4.45 -13.17
CA GLN A 304 -11.20 -5.70 -13.92
C GLN A 304 -10.19 -6.65 -13.26
N VAL A 305 -10.67 -7.66 -12.54
CA VAL A 305 -9.82 -8.71 -11.96
C VAL A 305 -9.77 -9.96 -12.84
N TYR A 306 -10.41 -9.91 -13.98
CA TYR A 306 -10.22 -10.83 -15.11
C TYR A 306 -9.13 -10.29 -16.06
N GLY A 307 -8.92 -10.88 -17.22
CA GLY A 307 -8.00 -10.36 -18.23
C GLY A 307 -6.55 -10.62 -17.88
N THR A 308 -5.72 -9.59 -17.71
CA THR A 308 -4.29 -9.68 -17.50
C THR A 308 -3.86 -10.57 -16.32
N GLN A 309 -4.75 -10.81 -15.40
CA GLN A 309 -4.54 -11.76 -14.32
C GLN A 309 -4.65 -13.21 -14.80
N GLY A 310 -5.22 -13.40 -15.96
CA GLY A 310 -5.59 -14.66 -16.49
C GLY A 310 -4.64 -15.29 -17.46
N GLU A 311 -3.68 -14.60 -18.03
CA GLU A 311 -2.75 -15.22 -18.98
C GLU A 311 -2.09 -16.47 -18.43
N LYS A 312 -1.89 -16.50 -17.11
CA LYS A 312 -1.35 -17.66 -16.39
C LYS A 312 -2.19 -18.00 -15.19
N GLY A 313 -3.26 -17.28 -14.98
CA GLY A 313 -4.12 -17.31 -13.86
C GLY A 313 -5.54 -17.74 -14.15
N GLY A 314 -5.84 -18.18 -15.38
CA GLY A 314 -7.09 -18.82 -15.69
C GLY A 314 -7.38 -19.98 -14.74
N PHE A 315 -8.54 -20.54 -14.78
CA PHE A 315 -8.93 -21.69 -13.94
C PHE A 315 -7.91 -22.83 -13.93
N ASP A 316 -7.04 -22.89 -14.94
CA ASP A 316 -6.03 -23.92 -15.10
C ASP A 316 -4.74 -23.68 -14.32
N ASN A 317 -4.61 -22.55 -13.66
CA ASN A 317 -3.45 -22.27 -12.85
C ASN A 317 -3.72 -22.65 -11.39
N ALA A 318 -3.08 -23.71 -10.91
CA ALA A 318 -3.15 -24.18 -9.53
C ALA A 318 -2.72 -23.10 -8.49
N ASN A 319 -2.02 -22.06 -8.93
CA ASN A 319 -1.58 -20.94 -8.11
C ASN A 319 -2.52 -19.72 -8.22
N HIS A 320 -3.80 -19.94 -8.34
CA HIS A 320 -4.80 -18.91 -8.52
C HIS A 320 -4.86 -17.96 -7.33
N LYS A 321 -4.17 -16.85 -7.42
CA LYS A 321 -4.13 -15.78 -6.41
C LYS A 321 -5.22 -14.72 -6.61
N ALA A 322 -6.32 -15.04 -7.28
CA ALA A 322 -7.36 -14.06 -7.57
C ALA A 322 -7.91 -13.37 -6.30
N VAL A 323 -7.97 -14.11 -5.19
CA VAL A 323 -8.41 -13.54 -3.90
C VAL A 323 -7.38 -12.56 -3.35
N ASP A 324 -6.10 -12.94 -3.36
CA ASP A 324 -5.01 -12.07 -2.94
C ASP A 324 -4.94 -10.83 -3.84
N THR A 325 -5.12 -11.05 -5.14
CA THR A 325 -5.12 -9.97 -6.13
C THR A 325 -6.27 -8.98 -5.90
N MET A 326 -7.42 -9.42 -5.47
CA MET A 326 -8.54 -8.53 -5.12
C MET A 326 -8.19 -7.65 -3.92
N GLU A 327 -7.62 -8.21 -2.87
CA GLU A 327 -7.24 -7.45 -1.68
C GLU A 327 -6.09 -6.48 -1.98
N GLU A 328 -5.03 -6.91 -2.67
CA GLU A 328 -3.92 -6.05 -3.08
C GLU A 328 -4.40 -4.89 -3.96
N ARG A 329 -5.33 -5.14 -4.88
CA ARG A 329 -5.93 -4.08 -5.71
C ARG A 329 -6.74 -3.13 -4.87
N TRP A 330 -7.57 -3.63 -3.97
CA TRP A 330 -8.31 -2.77 -3.04
C TRP A 330 -7.36 -1.93 -2.20
N GLU A 331 -6.35 -2.53 -1.56
CA GLU A 331 -5.36 -1.81 -0.75
C GLU A 331 -4.66 -0.70 -1.56
N SER A 332 -4.37 -0.94 -2.83
CA SER A 332 -3.75 0.07 -3.70
C SER A 332 -4.67 1.27 -3.94
N TYR A 333 -5.99 1.03 -4.11
CA TYR A 333 -6.98 2.06 -4.39
C TYR A 333 -7.57 2.71 -3.14
N SER A 334 -7.50 2.06 -1.98
CA SER A 334 -8.18 2.47 -0.74
C SER A 334 -7.79 3.86 -0.23
N LYS A 335 -6.64 4.38 -0.62
CA LYS A 335 -6.19 5.75 -0.31
C LYS A 335 -6.81 6.84 -1.19
N TYR A 336 -7.46 6.47 -2.29
CA TYR A 336 -8.04 7.41 -3.24
C TYR A 336 -9.56 7.43 -3.22
N ILE A 337 -10.20 6.28 -2.95
CA ILE A 337 -11.64 6.10 -3.03
C ILE A 337 -12.16 5.39 -1.78
N ARG A 338 -13.45 5.53 -1.54
CA ARG A 338 -14.16 4.81 -0.49
C ARG A 338 -14.62 3.44 -0.98
N PRO A 339 -14.76 2.45 -0.07
CA PRO A 339 -15.12 1.07 -0.45
C PRO A 339 -16.42 0.98 -1.26
N GLU A 340 -17.42 1.78 -0.93
CA GLU A 340 -18.70 1.78 -1.66
C GLU A 340 -18.60 2.25 -3.10
N GLN A 341 -17.51 2.88 -3.48
CA GLN A 341 -17.20 3.26 -4.86
C GLN A 341 -16.52 2.12 -5.64
N TYR A 342 -16.02 1.09 -4.95
CA TYR A 342 -15.21 0.03 -5.54
C TYR A 342 -16.05 -1.16 -5.98
N MET A 343 -15.97 -1.53 -7.26
CA MET A 343 -16.65 -2.68 -7.83
C MET A 343 -15.65 -3.66 -8.44
N VAL A 344 -15.91 -4.95 -8.29
CA VAL A 344 -15.03 -6.03 -8.75
C VAL A 344 -15.61 -6.67 -10.01
N GLY A 345 -14.80 -6.77 -11.06
CA GLY A 345 -15.21 -7.30 -12.36
C GLY A 345 -14.92 -8.78 -12.53
N PHE A 346 -15.84 -9.47 -13.18
CA PHE A 346 -15.65 -10.79 -13.75
C PHE A 346 -16.06 -10.81 -15.23
N SER A 347 -15.71 -11.85 -15.97
CA SER A 347 -16.04 -11.96 -17.38
C SER A 347 -16.87 -13.20 -17.66
N PHE A 348 -17.90 -13.04 -18.49
CA PHE A 348 -18.44 -14.15 -19.24
C PHE A 348 -17.48 -14.50 -20.37
N TYR A 349 -17.35 -15.80 -20.65
CA TYR A 349 -16.47 -16.29 -21.72
C TYR A 349 -16.86 -15.66 -23.06
N GLU A 350 -15.90 -15.11 -23.79
CA GLU A 350 -16.12 -14.50 -25.08
C GLU A 350 -16.01 -15.53 -26.23
N GLU A 351 -16.83 -15.35 -27.27
CA GLU A 351 -16.80 -16.19 -28.44
C GLU A 351 -15.52 -16.01 -29.27
N LYS A 352 -15.07 -17.05 -29.92
CA LYS A 352 -13.89 -17.13 -30.80
C LYS A 352 -12.57 -17.03 -30.04
N ALA A 353 -11.86 -18.12 -30.01
CA ALA A 353 -10.61 -18.34 -29.28
C ALA A 353 -9.46 -17.30 -29.51
N ASN A 354 -9.63 -16.34 -30.40
CA ASN A 354 -8.63 -15.34 -30.79
C ASN A 354 -8.89 -13.96 -30.19
N SER A 355 -10.00 -13.76 -29.47
CA SER A 355 -10.40 -12.44 -28.98
C SER A 355 -9.83 -12.06 -27.63
N GLY A 356 -9.16 -12.94 -26.95
CA GLY A 356 -8.43 -12.61 -25.70
C GLY A 356 -9.21 -12.82 -24.40
N ASN A 357 -10.54 -12.71 -24.39
CA ASN A 357 -11.34 -12.84 -23.16
C ASN A 357 -11.90 -14.26 -22.96
N LEU A 358 -11.01 -15.22 -22.79
CA LEU A 358 -11.34 -16.62 -22.56
C LEU A 358 -11.44 -16.99 -21.08
N TRP A 359 -11.94 -16.07 -20.26
CA TRP A 359 -11.96 -16.22 -18.81
C TRP A 359 -13.19 -16.99 -18.35
N TYR A 360 -12.96 -18.01 -17.56
CA TYR A 360 -14.00 -18.93 -17.09
C TYR A 360 -14.49 -18.55 -15.68
N ASP A 361 -14.77 -17.27 -15.42
CA ASP A 361 -15.15 -16.80 -14.08
C ASP A 361 -16.49 -17.34 -13.60
N VAL A 362 -17.32 -17.82 -14.51
CA VAL A 362 -18.63 -18.44 -14.24
C VAL A 362 -18.58 -19.97 -14.30
N ASN A 363 -17.39 -20.56 -14.49
CA ASN A 363 -17.21 -21.99 -14.41
C ASN A 363 -16.91 -22.43 -13.00
N VAL A 364 -17.40 -23.60 -12.59
CA VAL A 364 -16.94 -24.25 -11.34
C VAL A 364 -15.52 -24.77 -11.51
N GLU A 365 -14.71 -24.65 -10.46
CA GLU A 365 -13.35 -25.20 -10.45
C GLU A 365 -13.35 -26.72 -10.45
N ASP A 366 -14.45 -27.31 -9.97
CA ASP A 366 -14.72 -28.73 -9.97
C ASP A 366 -15.45 -29.11 -11.25
N ASP A 367 -14.83 -29.91 -12.10
CA ASP A 367 -15.32 -30.40 -13.40
C ASP A 367 -16.58 -31.30 -13.30
N THR A 368 -17.15 -31.45 -12.11
CA THR A 368 -18.29 -32.35 -11.87
C THR A 368 -19.65 -31.76 -12.21
N ASN A 369 -19.74 -30.44 -12.41
CA ASN A 369 -21.02 -29.79 -12.74
C ASN A 369 -21.15 -29.52 -14.25
N PRO A 370 -22.07 -30.21 -14.96
CA PRO A 370 -22.29 -30.01 -16.40
C PRO A 370 -23.13 -28.76 -16.75
N ASN A 371 -23.76 -28.09 -15.76
CA ASN A 371 -24.70 -26.98 -15.98
C ASN A 371 -24.11 -25.63 -15.66
N ILE A 372 -22.93 -25.36 -16.17
CA ILE A 372 -22.09 -24.24 -15.80
C ILE A 372 -22.72 -22.88 -16.14
N GLY A 373 -23.58 -22.77 -17.12
CA GLY A 373 -24.21 -21.50 -17.48
C GLY A 373 -25.37 -21.03 -16.59
N SER A 374 -25.83 -21.84 -15.63
CA SER A 374 -26.96 -21.50 -14.77
C SER A 374 -26.70 -21.56 -13.27
N GLU A 375 -25.61 -22.18 -12.86
CA GLU A 375 -25.25 -22.32 -11.43
C GLU A 375 -23.98 -21.53 -11.12
N ILE A 376 -24.03 -20.78 -10.00
CA ILE A 376 -22.93 -19.91 -9.57
C ILE A 376 -22.06 -20.59 -8.49
N LYS A 377 -22.56 -21.65 -7.86
CA LYS A 377 -21.89 -22.30 -6.71
C LYS A 377 -20.49 -22.80 -7.09
N GLY A 378 -19.47 -22.32 -6.36
CA GLY A 378 -18.08 -22.68 -6.58
C GLY A 378 -17.38 -21.95 -7.73
N THR A 379 -18.05 -20.97 -8.36
CA THR A 379 -17.46 -20.15 -9.41
C THR A 379 -16.62 -19.00 -8.83
N ARG A 380 -15.70 -18.47 -9.63
CA ARG A 380 -14.98 -17.23 -9.27
C ARG A 380 -15.92 -16.05 -9.11
N ALA A 381 -16.91 -15.91 -9.97
CA ALA A 381 -17.90 -14.86 -9.89
C ALA A 381 -18.68 -14.90 -8.56
N GLU A 382 -19.04 -16.11 -8.05
CA GLU A 382 -19.63 -16.24 -6.72
C GLU A 382 -18.68 -15.79 -5.62
N ARG A 383 -17.39 -16.13 -5.71
CA ARG A 383 -16.36 -15.65 -4.75
C ARG A 383 -16.23 -14.14 -4.79
N TYR A 384 -16.25 -13.52 -5.98
CA TYR A 384 -16.21 -12.06 -6.11
C TYR A 384 -17.45 -11.40 -5.52
N ALA A 385 -18.63 -12.01 -5.71
CA ALA A 385 -19.86 -11.53 -5.09
C ALA A 385 -19.78 -11.54 -3.55
N LYS A 386 -19.25 -12.61 -2.98
CA LYS A 386 -19.09 -12.80 -1.51
C LYS A 386 -17.93 -12.02 -0.91
N TRP A 387 -16.87 -11.73 -1.68
CA TRP A 387 -15.71 -11.06 -1.17
C TRP A 387 -16.03 -9.64 -0.68
N GLN A 388 -15.43 -9.28 0.44
CA GLN A 388 -15.47 -7.93 0.99
C GLN A 388 -14.05 -7.50 1.36
N PRO A 389 -13.69 -6.21 1.22
CA PRO A 389 -12.43 -5.68 1.70
C PRO A 389 -12.19 -6.03 3.17
N LYS A 390 -10.96 -6.38 3.53
CA LYS A 390 -10.60 -6.65 4.92
C LYS A 390 -10.69 -5.39 5.78
N THR A 391 -10.43 -4.22 5.19
CA THR A 391 -10.44 -2.91 5.85
C THR A 391 -11.11 -1.86 4.96
N GLY A 392 -11.51 -0.75 5.58
CA GLY A 392 -12.09 0.42 4.92
C GLY A 392 -13.61 0.41 4.89
N GLY A 393 -14.25 -0.68 4.54
CA GLY A 393 -15.72 -0.79 4.46
C GLY A 393 -16.18 -1.89 3.52
N VAL A 394 -17.42 -1.80 3.07
CA VAL A 394 -18.07 -2.76 2.17
C VAL A 394 -17.96 -2.28 0.72
N LYS A 395 -17.52 -3.15 -0.19
CA LYS A 395 -17.43 -2.80 -1.62
C LYS A 395 -18.76 -2.34 -2.20
N GLY A 396 -18.72 -1.56 -3.28
CA GLY A 396 -19.92 -1.08 -4.00
C GLY A 396 -20.71 -2.20 -4.65
N GLY A 397 -20.02 -3.21 -5.16
CA GLY A 397 -20.69 -4.32 -5.84
C GLY A 397 -19.75 -5.11 -6.75
N ILE A 398 -20.34 -5.75 -7.75
CA ILE A 398 -19.60 -6.46 -8.80
C ILE A 398 -20.11 -6.03 -10.17
N PHE A 399 -19.35 -6.32 -11.20
CA PHE A 399 -19.80 -6.15 -12.59
C PHE A 399 -19.31 -7.30 -13.47
N SER A 400 -19.98 -7.48 -14.61
CA SER A 400 -19.62 -8.49 -15.59
C SER A 400 -19.27 -7.87 -16.94
N TYR A 401 -18.26 -8.40 -17.61
CA TYR A 401 -18.04 -8.19 -19.03
C TYR A 401 -18.81 -9.25 -19.84
N GLY A 402 -19.43 -8.84 -20.96
CA GLY A 402 -20.14 -9.73 -21.87
C GLY A 402 -21.44 -10.30 -21.30
N ILE A 403 -22.24 -9.50 -20.59
CA ILE A 403 -23.50 -9.91 -19.97
C ILE A 403 -24.52 -10.49 -21.00
N ASP A 404 -24.39 -10.13 -22.28
CA ASP A 404 -25.13 -10.70 -23.39
C ASP A 404 -24.91 -12.22 -23.57
N ARG A 405 -23.89 -12.77 -22.89
CA ARG A 405 -23.57 -14.21 -22.86
C ARG A 405 -24.03 -14.92 -21.59
N ASP A 406 -24.78 -14.27 -20.71
CA ASP A 406 -25.35 -14.96 -19.55
C ASP A 406 -26.26 -16.09 -20.03
N GLY A 407 -26.01 -17.30 -19.57
CA GLY A 407 -26.75 -18.51 -19.99
C GLY A 407 -26.08 -19.32 -21.10
N VAL A 408 -25.01 -18.86 -21.70
CA VAL A 408 -24.16 -19.67 -22.60
C VAL A 408 -23.47 -20.76 -21.79
N ALA A 409 -23.55 -22.00 -22.25
CA ALA A 409 -22.84 -23.11 -21.63
C ALA A 409 -21.34 -22.93 -21.81
N HIS A 410 -20.58 -23.04 -20.70
CA HIS A 410 -19.13 -22.96 -20.72
C HIS A 410 -18.49 -24.36 -20.83
N PRO A 411 -17.29 -24.48 -21.42
CA PRO A 411 -16.60 -25.77 -21.49
C PRO A 411 -16.22 -26.23 -20.08
N LYS A 412 -16.16 -27.52 -19.90
CA LYS A 412 -15.50 -28.10 -18.73
C LYS A 412 -14.03 -27.71 -18.73
N LYS A 413 -13.44 -27.53 -17.56
CA LYS A 413 -12.04 -27.10 -17.36
C LYS A 413 -11.04 -27.83 -18.26
N ASN A 414 -11.20 -29.13 -18.46
CA ASN A 414 -10.34 -29.98 -19.30
C ASN A 414 -11.14 -30.69 -20.41
N GLY A 415 -12.33 -30.20 -20.73
CA GLY A 415 -13.16 -30.80 -21.76
C GLY A 415 -12.91 -30.25 -23.16
N PRO A 416 -13.32 -30.96 -24.21
CA PRO A 416 -13.26 -30.42 -25.56
C PRO A 416 -14.16 -29.18 -25.68
N LYS A 417 -13.68 -28.17 -26.41
CA LYS A 417 -14.51 -27.01 -26.77
C LYS A 417 -15.75 -27.52 -27.53
N THR A 418 -16.91 -27.18 -27.02
CA THR A 418 -18.15 -27.51 -27.71
C THR A 418 -18.39 -26.47 -28.81
N PRO A 419 -18.93 -26.88 -29.99
CA PRO A 419 -19.25 -25.95 -31.08
C PRO A 419 -20.23 -24.84 -30.68
N ASP A 420 -20.99 -25.06 -29.61
CA ASP A 420 -22.01 -24.14 -29.14
C ASP A 420 -21.44 -23.00 -28.27
N LEU A 421 -20.16 -23.05 -27.88
CA LEU A 421 -19.53 -21.96 -27.16
C LEU A 421 -19.46 -20.63 -27.90
N ASP A 422 -19.38 -20.70 -29.24
CA ASP A 422 -19.30 -19.52 -30.08
C ASP A 422 -20.68 -18.95 -30.41
N LYS A 423 -21.78 -19.56 -29.91
CA LYS A 423 -23.14 -19.08 -30.11
C LYS A 423 -23.64 -18.30 -28.92
N ILE A 424 -24.24 -17.14 -29.20
CA ILE A 424 -25.00 -16.41 -28.20
C ILE A 424 -26.38 -17.04 -28.13
N VAL A 425 -26.82 -17.39 -26.93
CA VAL A 425 -28.14 -17.94 -26.69
C VAL A 425 -29.10 -16.88 -26.14
N LYS A 426 -30.40 -17.07 -26.29
CA LYS A 426 -31.37 -16.20 -25.62
C LYS A 426 -31.19 -16.31 -24.11
N SER A 427 -30.82 -15.21 -23.47
CA SER A 427 -30.53 -15.14 -22.05
C SER A 427 -31.79 -14.89 -21.22
N ASP A 428 -31.92 -15.57 -20.10
CA ASP A 428 -32.83 -15.23 -19.01
C ASP A 428 -32.09 -14.60 -17.81
N TYR A 429 -30.78 -14.35 -17.95
CA TYR A 429 -29.91 -13.69 -16.99
C TYR A 429 -29.84 -14.39 -15.60
N LYS A 430 -29.89 -15.72 -15.60
CA LYS A 430 -29.91 -16.50 -14.34
C LYS A 430 -28.69 -16.31 -13.49
N VAL A 431 -27.52 -16.28 -14.11
CA VAL A 431 -26.24 -16.09 -13.40
C VAL A 431 -26.20 -14.69 -12.76
N SER A 432 -26.50 -13.65 -13.51
CA SER A 432 -26.53 -12.26 -13.04
C SER A 432 -27.52 -12.09 -11.88
N LYS A 433 -28.74 -12.63 -12.01
CA LYS A 433 -29.77 -12.60 -10.95
C LYS A 433 -29.29 -13.34 -9.69
N ALA A 434 -28.66 -14.50 -9.85
CA ALA A 434 -28.17 -15.29 -8.71
C ALA A 434 -27.03 -14.58 -7.98
N LEU A 435 -26.08 -13.97 -8.71
CA LEU A 435 -24.98 -13.20 -8.13
C LEU A 435 -25.48 -11.96 -7.38
N LYS A 436 -26.45 -11.22 -7.96
CA LYS A 436 -27.10 -10.10 -7.27
C LYS A 436 -27.72 -10.55 -5.95
N LYS A 437 -28.44 -11.67 -5.95
CA LYS A 437 -29.06 -12.23 -4.76
C LYS A 437 -28.04 -12.67 -3.69
N VAL A 438 -26.86 -13.17 -4.09
CA VAL A 438 -25.79 -13.49 -3.13
C VAL A 438 -25.39 -12.24 -2.35
N MET A 439 -25.18 -11.12 -3.04
CA MET A 439 -24.82 -9.86 -2.41
C MET A 439 -25.97 -9.28 -1.57
N GLU A 440 -27.20 -9.36 -2.04
CA GLU A 440 -28.39 -8.88 -1.30
C GLU A 440 -28.63 -9.66 0.00
N ASN A 441 -28.19 -10.91 0.06
CA ASN A 441 -28.26 -11.73 1.26
C ASN A 441 -27.10 -11.49 2.24
N ASP A 442 -26.07 -10.73 1.84
CA ASP A 442 -24.96 -10.36 2.72
C ASP A 442 -25.37 -9.20 3.65
N LYS A 443 -25.49 -9.52 4.93
CA LYS A 443 -25.85 -8.55 5.98
C LYS A 443 -24.93 -7.35 6.08
N SER A 444 -23.72 -7.45 5.56
CA SER A 444 -22.79 -6.32 5.47
C SER A 444 -23.38 -5.12 4.74
N TYR A 445 -24.31 -5.35 3.81
CA TYR A 445 -24.97 -4.30 3.04
C TYR A 445 -26.21 -3.71 3.71
N GLU A 446 -26.68 -4.26 4.84
CA GLU A 446 -27.77 -3.65 5.61
C GLU A 446 -27.40 -2.23 6.03
N LEU A 447 -28.38 -1.33 5.93
CA LEU A 447 -28.14 0.08 6.28
C LEU A 447 -28.05 0.26 7.80
N ILE A 448 -27.18 1.17 8.21
CA ILE A 448 -27.10 1.67 9.58
C ILE A 448 -28.39 2.40 9.91
N ASP A 449 -29.01 2.08 11.04
CA ASP A 449 -30.26 2.66 11.51
C ASP A 449 -30.20 3.06 12.98
N GLU A 450 -31.35 3.40 13.57
CA GLU A 450 -31.46 3.80 14.99
C GLU A 450 -31.16 2.67 15.99
N THR A 451 -31.18 1.41 15.56
CA THR A 451 -30.77 0.28 16.41
C THR A 451 -29.26 0.16 16.51
N ASP A 452 -28.55 0.73 15.54
CA ASP A 452 -27.08 0.77 15.55
C ASP A 452 -26.57 1.97 16.37
N PHE A 453 -27.15 3.14 16.14
CA PHE A 453 -26.85 4.37 16.84
C PHE A 453 -28.17 5.09 17.17
N PRO A 454 -28.65 5.01 18.42
CA PRO A 454 -29.88 5.69 18.83
C PRO A 454 -29.81 7.21 18.65
N ASP A 455 -28.65 7.80 18.96
CA ASP A 455 -28.43 9.24 18.76
C ASP A 455 -28.36 9.58 17.26
N LYS A 456 -29.29 10.41 16.83
CA LYS A 456 -29.42 10.81 15.43
C LYS A 456 -28.18 11.58 14.94
N ALA A 457 -27.68 12.51 15.76
CA ALA A 457 -26.53 13.33 15.37
C ALA A 457 -25.24 12.49 15.28
N LEU A 458 -25.07 11.51 16.19
CA LEU A 458 -23.99 10.53 16.11
C LEU A 458 -24.13 9.68 14.87
N ARG A 459 -25.31 9.12 14.62
CA ARG A 459 -25.59 8.27 13.45
C ARG A 459 -25.25 8.99 12.13
N GLU A 460 -25.69 10.23 11.97
CA GLU A 460 -25.39 11.03 10.79
C GLU A 460 -23.89 11.31 10.64
N ALA A 461 -23.20 11.62 11.73
CA ALA A 461 -21.75 11.86 11.73
C ALA A 461 -20.96 10.58 11.38
N VAL A 462 -21.38 9.41 11.89
CA VAL A 462 -20.77 8.12 11.56
C VAL A 462 -21.01 7.79 10.08
N ILE A 463 -22.24 7.87 9.61
CA ILE A 463 -22.58 7.57 8.20
C ILE A 463 -21.77 8.46 7.24
N ALA A 464 -21.59 9.74 7.56
CA ALA A 464 -20.85 10.66 6.71
C ALA A 464 -19.36 10.34 6.56
N GLN A 465 -18.74 9.70 7.57
CA GLN A 465 -17.30 9.45 7.61
C GLN A 465 -16.94 7.98 7.40
N VAL A 466 -17.74 7.07 7.92
CA VAL A 466 -17.48 5.62 7.92
C VAL A 466 -18.13 4.95 6.73
N GLY A 467 -19.36 5.35 6.40
CA GLY A 467 -20.21 4.72 5.39
C GLY A 467 -21.61 4.43 5.97
N SER A 468 -22.55 4.05 5.09
CA SER A 468 -23.95 3.88 5.46
C SER A 468 -24.37 2.44 5.77
N ARG A 469 -23.46 1.48 5.68
CA ARG A 469 -23.73 0.05 5.78
C ARG A 469 -23.17 -0.54 7.06
N ARG A 470 -23.83 -1.55 7.63
CA ARG A 470 -23.35 -2.21 8.87
C ARG A 470 -21.96 -2.80 8.72
N GLY A 471 -21.66 -3.37 7.57
CA GLY A 471 -20.32 -3.91 7.29
C GLY A 471 -19.21 -2.86 7.28
N ASP A 472 -19.53 -1.60 7.06
CA ASP A 472 -18.55 -0.50 7.12
C ASP A 472 -18.05 -0.32 8.56
N LEU A 473 -18.94 -0.46 9.57
CA LEU A 473 -18.57 -0.38 10.98
C LEU A 473 -17.52 -1.42 11.39
N GLU A 474 -17.60 -2.60 10.78
CA GLU A 474 -16.68 -3.70 11.11
C GLU A 474 -15.30 -3.54 10.45
N ARG A 475 -15.23 -2.83 9.34
CA ARG A 475 -14.05 -2.77 8.46
C ARG A 475 -13.35 -1.43 8.44
N PHE A 476 -14.02 -0.36 8.83
CA PHE A 476 -13.45 0.98 8.82
C PHE A 476 -12.22 1.07 9.74
N ASN A 477 -11.08 1.42 9.17
CA ASN A 477 -9.78 1.52 9.85
C ASN A 477 -9.18 2.94 9.76
N GLY A 478 -10.01 3.93 9.48
CA GLY A 478 -9.61 5.33 9.39
C GLY A 478 -9.73 6.09 10.72
N THR A 479 -9.81 7.40 10.62
CA THR A 479 -10.10 8.32 11.72
C THR A 479 -11.58 8.67 11.72
N LEU A 480 -12.25 8.51 12.85
CA LEU A 480 -13.59 9.04 13.09
C LEU A 480 -13.47 10.29 13.96
N ARG A 481 -13.89 11.43 13.45
CA ARG A 481 -13.94 12.69 14.17
C ARG A 481 -15.39 13.06 14.47
N LEU A 482 -15.70 13.20 15.75
CA LEU A 482 -17.01 13.63 16.24
C LEU A 482 -16.86 15.01 16.89
N ASP A 483 -17.37 16.03 16.23
CA ASP A 483 -17.30 17.43 16.67
C ASP A 483 -18.66 18.14 16.60
N ASN A 484 -19.73 17.40 16.41
CA ASN A 484 -21.09 17.95 16.42
C ASN A 484 -21.60 18.06 17.87
N PRO A 485 -21.79 19.28 18.43
CA PRO A 485 -22.22 19.49 19.81
C PRO A 485 -23.66 19.02 20.10
N ALA A 486 -24.43 18.66 19.08
CA ALA A 486 -25.76 18.07 19.25
C ALA A 486 -25.73 16.59 19.66
N ILE A 487 -24.57 15.92 19.60
CA ILE A 487 -24.41 14.53 20.04
C ILE A 487 -24.58 14.44 21.56
N GLN A 488 -25.52 13.64 22.01
CA GLN A 488 -25.86 13.43 23.44
C GLN A 488 -25.50 12.03 23.93
N SER A 489 -25.30 11.07 23.02
CA SER A 489 -24.92 9.71 23.34
C SER A 489 -23.89 9.19 22.36
N LEU A 490 -22.94 8.40 22.85
CA LEU A 490 -21.93 7.71 22.04
C LEU A 490 -22.25 6.21 21.89
N GLU A 491 -23.47 5.81 22.24
CA GLU A 491 -23.93 4.43 22.12
C GLU A 491 -23.84 3.93 20.67
N GLY A 492 -23.25 2.77 20.48
CA GLY A 492 -23.02 2.16 19.16
C GLY A 492 -21.58 2.27 18.65
N LEU A 493 -20.72 3.16 19.19
CA LEU A 493 -19.32 3.27 18.76
C LEU A 493 -18.53 1.96 18.95
N ASN A 494 -18.93 1.12 19.89
CA ASN A 494 -18.32 -0.20 20.11
C ASN A 494 -18.51 -1.18 18.93
N LYS A 495 -19.37 -0.86 17.97
CA LYS A 495 -19.53 -1.62 16.72
C LYS A 495 -18.36 -1.39 15.74
N LEU A 496 -17.61 -0.32 15.90
CA LEU A 496 -16.40 -0.03 15.14
C LEU A 496 -15.26 -0.94 15.63
N LYS A 497 -14.95 -1.99 14.87
CA LYS A 497 -14.01 -3.03 15.35
C LYS A 497 -12.55 -2.73 15.04
N LYS A 498 -12.29 -1.92 14.00
CA LYS A 498 -10.93 -1.70 13.45
C LYS A 498 -10.53 -0.23 13.38
N LEU A 499 -11.28 0.66 14.04
CA LEU A 499 -11.04 2.09 13.99
C LEU A 499 -9.58 2.41 14.37
N ALA A 500 -8.87 3.18 13.55
CA ALA A 500 -7.49 3.57 13.85
C ALA A 500 -7.42 4.72 14.85
N LYS A 501 -8.31 5.72 14.70
CA LYS A 501 -8.33 6.91 15.57
C LYS A 501 -9.76 7.37 15.81
N LEU A 502 -10.05 7.69 17.07
CA LEU A 502 -11.29 8.34 17.49
C LEU A 502 -10.97 9.74 18.04
N GLU A 503 -11.59 10.75 17.48
CA GLU A 503 -11.49 12.14 17.95
C GLU A 503 -12.85 12.60 18.45
N LEU A 504 -12.93 12.89 19.76
CA LEU A 504 -14.10 13.45 20.43
C LEU A 504 -13.79 14.91 20.77
N ILE A 505 -14.41 15.83 20.05
CA ILE A 505 -14.04 17.26 20.11
C ILE A 505 -15.29 18.11 20.40
N GLY A 506 -15.28 18.87 21.49
CA GLY A 506 -16.34 19.84 21.80
C GLY A 506 -17.71 19.24 22.08
N LEU A 507 -17.80 17.96 22.44
CA LEU A 507 -19.05 17.26 22.73
C LEU A 507 -19.51 17.59 24.14
N SER A 508 -20.02 18.81 24.38
CA SER A 508 -20.35 19.33 25.70
C SER A 508 -21.53 18.64 26.39
N GLN A 509 -22.36 17.92 25.65
CA GLN A 509 -23.52 17.21 26.21
C GLN A 509 -23.17 15.76 26.66
N ILE A 510 -22.00 15.26 26.34
CA ILE A 510 -21.55 13.95 26.80
C ILE A 510 -21.14 14.05 28.26
N THR A 511 -21.85 13.32 29.13
CA THR A 511 -21.61 13.31 30.57
C THR A 511 -20.83 12.09 31.05
N LYS A 512 -20.80 11.02 30.27
CA LYS A 512 -20.11 9.77 30.60
C LYS A 512 -19.43 9.16 29.38
N LEU A 513 -18.19 8.74 29.57
CA LEU A 513 -17.43 7.98 28.61
C LEU A 513 -16.85 6.73 29.27
N ASP A 514 -17.24 5.57 28.83
CA ASP A 514 -16.76 4.30 29.38
C ASP A 514 -16.51 3.23 28.32
N SER A 515 -16.07 2.07 28.78
CA SER A 515 -15.71 0.96 27.92
C SER A 515 -16.86 0.36 27.11
N LEU A 516 -18.10 0.63 27.47
CA LEU A 516 -19.28 0.09 26.79
C LEU A 516 -19.55 0.84 25.47
N VAL A 517 -19.20 2.12 25.45
CA VAL A 517 -19.44 2.98 24.26
C VAL A 517 -18.21 3.14 23.37
N LEU A 518 -17.01 2.86 23.88
CA LEU A 518 -15.79 2.96 23.09
C LEU A 518 -15.69 1.89 22.00
N PRO A 519 -14.99 2.16 20.89
CA PRO A 519 -14.76 1.16 19.82
C PRO A 519 -14.23 -0.16 20.36
N ALA A 520 -14.59 -1.25 19.70
CA ALA A 520 -14.25 -2.61 20.16
C ALA A 520 -12.74 -2.82 20.34
N ASN A 521 -11.93 -2.19 19.49
CA ASN A 521 -10.46 -2.24 19.58
C ASN A 521 -9.85 -1.19 20.53
N ALA A 522 -10.64 -0.50 21.32
CA ALA A 522 -10.12 0.36 22.38
C ALA A 522 -9.47 -0.47 23.49
N LYS A 523 -9.90 -1.71 23.67
CA LYS A 523 -9.29 -2.70 24.57
C LYS A 523 -8.59 -3.78 23.76
N PRO A 524 -7.37 -4.21 24.11
CA PRO A 524 -6.78 -5.40 23.56
C PRO A 524 -7.51 -6.62 24.12
N THR A 525 -8.29 -7.31 23.29
CA THR A 525 -8.92 -8.59 23.63
C THR A 525 -8.33 -9.70 22.78
N LYS A 526 -8.32 -10.93 23.29
CA LYS A 526 -7.94 -12.11 22.50
C LYS A 526 -8.82 -12.27 21.25
N ASP A 527 -10.03 -11.75 21.30
CA ASP A 527 -11.03 -11.81 20.22
C ASP A 527 -10.89 -10.68 19.18
N THR A 528 -10.00 -9.71 19.40
CA THR A 528 -9.61 -8.74 18.38
C THR A 528 -8.61 -9.30 17.36
N LEU A 529 -8.27 -10.57 17.47
CA LEU A 529 -7.65 -11.32 16.40
C LEU A 529 -8.66 -11.44 15.26
N VAL A 530 -8.22 -11.10 14.06
CA VAL A 530 -9.05 -11.17 12.85
C VAL A 530 -9.46 -12.63 12.62
N SER A 531 -10.56 -13.05 13.19
CA SER A 531 -11.26 -14.27 12.79
C SER A 531 -12.10 -13.95 11.56
N GLY A 532 -11.46 -13.79 10.42
CA GLY A 532 -12.13 -13.38 9.19
C GLY A 532 -11.61 -14.09 7.96
N LEU A 533 -10.78 -15.09 8.15
CA LEU A 533 -10.46 -16.06 7.14
C LEU A 533 -11.58 -17.09 7.11
N GLU A 534 -12.57 -16.87 6.26
CA GLU A 534 -13.25 -18.03 5.68
C GLU A 534 -12.15 -18.85 5.03
N THR A 535 -11.86 -20.01 5.62
CA THR A 535 -10.91 -20.97 5.11
C THR A 535 -11.34 -21.37 3.71
N TYR A 536 -10.72 -20.78 2.71
CA TYR A 536 -10.72 -21.37 1.39
C TYR A 536 -10.05 -22.73 1.53
N LYS A 537 -10.78 -23.79 1.23
CA LYS A 537 -10.37 -25.18 1.47
C LYS A 537 -9.04 -25.60 0.82
N ASN A 538 -8.37 -24.72 0.09
CA ASN A 538 -7.14 -25.01 -0.64
C ASN A 538 -6.03 -23.97 -0.45
N ASP A 539 -6.11 -23.08 0.53
CA ASP A 539 -5.00 -22.16 0.82
C ASP A 539 -4.29 -22.65 2.09
N ASP A 540 -3.16 -23.32 1.93
CA ASP A 540 -2.28 -23.77 3.01
C ASP A 540 -1.56 -22.61 3.74
N ARG A 541 -1.82 -21.37 3.30
CA ARG A 541 -1.28 -20.17 3.95
C ARG A 541 -2.15 -19.80 5.14
N LYS A 542 -1.73 -20.22 6.31
CA LYS A 542 -2.17 -19.61 7.56
C LYS A 542 -1.60 -18.19 7.59
N GLU A 543 -2.37 -17.19 7.17
CA GLU A 543 -2.07 -15.83 7.60
C GLU A 543 -2.18 -15.82 9.12
N GLU A 544 -1.07 -15.60 9.82
CA GLU A 544 -1.13 -15.30 11.23
C GLU A 544 -2.03 -14.09 11.42
N ALA A 545 -3.06 -14.26 12.23
CA ALA A 545 -4.00 -13.20 12.54
C ALA A 545 -3.23 -12.06 13.23
N LYS A 546 -2.95 -10.98 12.48
CA LYS A 546 -2.32 -9.79 13.04
C LYS A 546 -3.29 -9.17 14.04
N ALA A 547 -2.81 -8.90 15.24
CA ALA A 547 -3.59 -8.17 16.22
C ALA A 547 -4.06 -6.83 15.65
N ILE A 548 -5.33 -6.51 15.82
CA ILE A 548 -5.86 -5.20 15.41
C ILE A 548 -5.22 -4.16 16.34
N PRO A 549 -4.58 -3.11 15.80
CA PRO A 549 -4.00 -2.06 16.61
C PRO A 549 -5.04 -1.43 17.54
N GLN A 550 -4.62 -1.07 18.75
CA GLN A 550 -5.48 -0.31 19.65
C GLN A 550 -5.81 1.05 19.06
N VAL A 551 -7.08 1.47 19.20
CA VAL A 551 -7.52 2.77 18.69
C VAL A 551 -6.81 3.92 19.41
N ALA A 552 -6.29 4.88 18.66
CA ALA A 552 -5.79 6.14 19.22
C ALA A 552 -6.98 7.04 19.61
N LEU A 553 -6.94 7.58 20.83
CA LEU A 553 -8.00 8.47 21.34
C LEU A 553 -7.53 9.92 21.39
N THR A 554 -8.34 10.83 20.87
CA THR A 554 -8.24 12.26 21.13
C THR A 554 -9.52 12.71 21.80
N ILE A 555 -9.41 13.35 22.95
CA ILE A 555 -10.53 13.86 23.76
C ILE A 555 -10.24 15.30 24.11
N SER A 556 -11.04 16.24 23.62
CA SER A 556 -10.89 17.67 23.89
C SER A 556 -12.23 18.39 23.87
N GLY A 557 -12.41 19.34 24.77
CA GLY A 557 -13.62 20.18 24.82
C GLY A 557 -14.90 19.46 25.27
N LEU A 558 -14.79 18.30 25.92
CA LEU A 558 -15.92 17.60 26.52
C LEU A 558 -16.23 18.23 27.88
N THR A 559 -16.66 19.49 27.88
CA THR A 559 -16.86 20.28 29.07
C THR A 559 -17.96 19.77 30.02
N GLY A 560 -18.90 18.97 29.51
CA GLY A 560 -19.96 18.33 30.28
C GLY A 560 -19.60 16.97 30.87
N LEU A 561 -18.40 16.44 30.53
CA LEU A 561 -18.00 15.08 30.94
C LEU A 561 -17.75 15.01 32.45
N LYS A 562 -18.56 14.19 33.11
CA LYS A 562 -18.49 13.94 34.57
C LYS A 562 -17.74 12.67 34.91
N GLU A 563 -17.92 11.61 34.11
CA GLU A 563 -17.30 10.32 34.33
C GLU A 563 -16.46 9.92 33.13
N LEU A 564 -15.17 9.64 33.36
CA LEU A 564 -14.24 9.08 32.38
C LEU A 564 -13.75 7.73 32.89
N ASN A 565 -14.07 6.66 32.18
CA ASN A 565 -13.62 5.31 32.49
C ASN A 565 -12.81 4.72 31.32
N LEU A 566 -11.50 4.60 31.49
CA LEU A 566 -10.56 3.94 30.61
C LEU A 566 -9.91 2.73 31.27
N ALA A 567 -10.56 2.11 32.23
CA ALA A 567 -10.03 0.97 32.97
C ALA A 567 -9.88 -0.29 32.12
N GLY A 568 -8.75 -0.97 32.24
CA GLY A 568 -8.49 -2.24 31.56
C GLY A 568 -8.25 -2.13 30.05
N PHE A 569 -7.85 -0.97 29.54
CA PHE A 569 -7.53 -0.75 28.14
C PHE A 569 -6.07 -1.07 27.78
N GLU A 570 -5.26 -1.45 28.76
CA GLU A 570 -3.81 -1.70 28.61
C GLU A 570 -3.05 -0.54 27.91
N ARG A 571 -3.52 0.68 28.08
CA ARG A 571 -2.93 1.86 27.45
C ARG A 571 -1.61 2.22 28.12
N GLU A 572 -0.65 2.62 27.30
CA GLU A 572 0.66 3.08 27.74
C GLU A 572 0.72 4.63 27.79
N THR A 573 -0.23 5.30 27.16
CA THR A 573 -0.25 6.76 27.06
C THR A 573 -1.64 7.36 27.23
N LEU A 574 -1.68 8.50 27.88
CA LEU A 574 -2.83 9.41 27.93
C LEU A 574 -2.71 10.53 26.89
N ALA A 575 -1.65 10.54 26.09
CA ALA A 575 -1.47 11.51 25.01
C ALA A 575 -2.72 11.57 24.12
N GLY A 576 -3.11 12.79 23.74
CA GLY A 576 -4.35 13.06 23.02
C GLY A 576 -5.54 13.40 23.91
N ILE A 577 -5.44 13.29 25.24
CA ILE A 577 -6.48 13.74 26.18
C ILE A 577 -6.14 15.16 26.65
N ASP A 578 -6.90 16.13 26.21
CA ASP A 578 -6.86 17.51 26.70
C ASP A 578 -7.62 17.62 28.04
N ALA A 579 -6.95 17.18 29.09
CA ALA A 579 -7.52 17.15 30.44
C ALA A 579 -7.97 18.55 30.94
N ALA A 580 -7.34 19.62 30.46
CA ALA A 580 -7.71 21.00 30.87
C ALA A 580 -9.11 21.40 30.37
N SER A 581 -9.56 20.81 29.27
CA SER A 581 -10.90 21.04 28.71
C SER A 581 -12.01 20.22 29.40
N LEU A 582 -11.64 19.21 30.21
CA LEU A 582 -12.60 18.35 30.93
C LEU A 582 -13.01 18.94 32.25
N THR A 583 -13.65 20.09 32.17
CA THR A 583 -13.88 20.95 33.34
C THR A 583 -14.94 20.48 34.33
N SER A 584 -15.75 19.47 34.02
CA SER A 584 -16.81 18.92 34.85
C SER A 584 -16.52 17.52 35.42
N LEU A 585 -15.29 17.04 35.34
CA LEU A 585 -14.94 15.69 35.80
C LEU A 585 -15.17 15.54 37.31
N GLU A 586 -16.00 14.57 37.65
CA GLU A 586 -16.31 14.14 39.01
C GLU A 586 -15.71 12.78 39.33
N LYS A 587 -15.51 11.95 38.30
CA LYS A 587 -14.98 10.59 38.43
C LYS A 587 -14.07 10.19 37.26
N VAL A 588 -12.95 9.58 37.60
CA VAL A 588 -11.97 9.05 36.64
C VAL A 588 -11.56 7.64 37.07
N ASP A 589 -11.56 6.71 36.13
CA ASP A 589 -11.01 5.37 36.31
C ASP A 589 -10.00 5.06 35.21
N LEU A 590 -8.73 5.02 35.57
CA LEU A 590 -7.59 4.68 34.73
C LEU A 590 -6.96 3.33 35.12
N SER A 591 -7.60 2.56 35.99
CA SER A 591 -7.05 1.32 36.50
C SER A 591 -6.78 0.28 35.41
N LYS A 592 -5.92 -0.69 35.70
CA LYS A 592 -5.63 -1.81 34.81
C LYS A 592 -5.08 -1.39 33.41
N ASN A 593 -4.27 -0.36 33.39
CA ASN A 593 -3.53 0.11 32.22
C ASN A 593 -2.03 -0.17 32.38
N LYS A 594 -1.19 0.46 31.57
CA LYS A 594 0.28 0.37 31.59
C LYS A 594 0.93 1.75 31.65
N LEU A 595 0.25 2.71 32.28
CA LEU A 595 0.67 4.10 32.28
C LEU A 595 1.96 4.28 33.08
N ASP A 596 2.89 5.02 32.51
CA ASP A 596 4.02 5.59 33.24
C ASP A 596 3.56 6.94 33.85
N LEU A 597 3.39 6.95 35.16
CA LEU A 597 3.00 8.14 35.94
C LEU A 597 4.19 8.75 36.70
N ALA A 598 5.42 8.48 36.28
CA ALA A 598 6.58 9.11 36.87
C ALA A 598 6.51 10.64 36.74
N ALA A 599 7.12 11.35 37.72
CA ALA A 599 7.15 12.80 37.71
C ALA A 599 7.81 13.33 36.40
N GLY A 600 7.16 14.32 35.79
CA GLY A 600 7.65 14.93 34.55
C GLY A 600 7.20 14.24 33.25
N THR A 601 6.59 13.08 33.30
CA THR A 601 6.01 12.44 32.10
C THR A 601 4.75 13.19 31.63
N GLU A 602 4.46 13.07 30.33
CA GLU A 602 3.20 13.61 29.76
C GLU A 602 1.97 12.97 30.42
N ASN A 603 2.01 11.64 30.62
CA ASN A 603 0.94 10.93 31.32
C ASN A 603 0.68 11.52 32.71
N ARG A 604 1.75 11.87 33.46
CA ARG A 604 1.62 12.45 34.78
C ARG A 604 1.01 13.87 34.73
N GLN A 605 1.36 14.67 33.76
CA GLN A 605 0.80 16.02 33.60
C GLN A 605 -0.70 15.98 33.32
N ILE A 606 -1.12 15.07 32.41
CA ILE A 606 -2.52 14.86 32.09
C ILE A 606 -3.27 14.30 33.30
N PHE A 607 -2.68 13.33 33.97
CA PHE A 607 -3.22 12.73 35.20
C PHE A 607 -3.45 13.78 36.31
N ASP A 608 -2.43 14.61 36.61
CA ASP A 608 -2.50 15.66 37.63
C ASP A 608 -3.59 16.70 37.31
N THR A 609 -3.75 17.02 36.03
CA THR A 609 -4.79 17.96 35.57
C THR A 609 -6.20 17.40 35.81
N MET A 610 -6.43 16.13 35.47
CA MET A 610 -7.71 15.45 35.75
C MET A 610 -7.96 15.35 37.26
N LEU A 611 -6.93 14.99 38.01
CA LEU A 611 -7.01 14.89 39.47
C LEU A 611 -7.41 16.23 40.12
N ALA A 612 -6.79 17.31 39.66
CA ALA A 612 -7.12 18.67 40.12
C ALA A 612 -8.59 19.03 39.81
N THR A 613 -9.11 18.61 38.67
CA THR A 613 -10.50 18.84 38.30
C THR A 613 -11.47 18.05 39.19
N VAL A 614 -11.22 16.74 39.37
CA VAL A 614 -12.03 15.90 40.27
C VAL A 614 -12.01 16.46 41.73
N THR A 615 -10.84 16.94 42.18
CA THR A 615 -10.70 17.54 43.50
C THR A 615 -11.64 18.73 43.69
N LYS A 616 -11.83 19.54 42.66
CA LYS A 616 -12.74 20.72 42.72
C LYS A 616 -14.21 20.34 42.78
N HIS A 617 -14.59 19.19 42.20
CA HIS A 617 -15.99 18.82 42.00
C HIS A 617 -16.59 17.87 43.04
N GLY A 618 -15.86 17.34 43.95
CA GLY A 618 -16.46 16.44 44.94
C GLY A 618 -15.44 15.78 45.84
N GLY A 619 -14.20 16.13 45.68
CA GLY A 619 -13.12 15.54 46.43
C GLY A 619 -12.66 14.23 45.82
N VAL A 620 -11.43 13.85 46.17
CA VAL A 620 -10.75 12.68 45.67
C VAL A 620 -10.83 11.55 46.66
N SER A 621 -11.19 10.37 46.21
CA SER A 621 -11.25 9.12 46.97
C SER A 621 -10.89 7.93 46.06
N GLU A 622 -10.67 6.78 46.66
CA GLU A 622 -10.50 5.49 45.96
C GLU A 622 -11.63 5.15 44.98
N LYS A 623 -12.79 5.80 45.11
CA LYS A 623 -13.97 5.56 44.26
C LYS A 623 -14.16 6.61 43.19
N THR A 624 -13.60 7.81 43.38
CA THR A 624 -13.76 8.92 42.45
C THR A 624 -12.55 9.10 41.54
N PHE A 625 -11.37 8.67 41.98
CA PHE A 625 -10.17 8.69 41.15
C PHE A 625 -9.39 7.37 41.31
N VAL A 626 -9.56 6.46 40.35
CA VAL A 626 -9.01 5.09 40.38
C VAL A 626 -7.91 4.95 39.37
N PHE A 627 -6.73 4.48 39.75
CA PHE A 627 -5.58 4.33 38.86
C PHE A 627 -4.70 3.12 39.17
N ASP A 628 -5.15 2.24 39.98
CA ASP A 628 -4.49 1.02 40.44
C ASP A 628 -4.32 -0.03 39.34
N HIS A 629 -3.60 -1.09 39.63
CA HIS A 629 -3.32 -2.20 38.70
C HIS A 629 -2.69 -1.75 37.39
N GLN A 630 -1.79 -0.76 37.42
CA GLN A 630 -0.93 -0.49 36.28
C GLN A 630 0.03 -1.68 36.09
N LYS A 631 0.24 -2.12 34.84
CA LYS A 631 1.15 -3.26 34.61
C LYS A 631 2.56 -2.90 35.07
N PRO A 632 3.16 -3.64 36.01
CA PRO A 632 4.50 -3.37 36.46
C PRO A 632 5.52 -3.62 35.34
N THR A 633 6.57 -2.83 35.32
CA THR A 633 7.68 -2.91 34.34
C THR A 633 8.83 -3.80 34.81
N GLY A 634 8.71 -4.45 35.95
CA GLY A 634 9.73 -5.32 36.54
C GLY A 634 9.54 -6.81 36.24
N LEU A 635 10.32 -7.63 36.93
CA LEU A 635 10.20 -9.07 36.89
C LEU A 635 8.92 -9.49 37.55
N TYR A 636 8.03 -10.07 36.78
CA TYR A 636 6.73 -10.49 37.22
C TYR A 636 6.53 -11.96 36.88
N PRO A 637 6.32 -12.82 37.83
CA PRO A 637 6.16 -14.26 37.60
C PRO A 637 4.75 -14.58 37.11
N ASP A 638 4.22 -13.80 36.22
CA ASP A 638 2.92 -14.05 35.67
C ASP A 638 2.97 -14.42 34.17
N THR A 639 1.81 -14.53 33.60
CA THR A 639 1.52 -14.92 32.21
C THR A 639 2.14 -14.05 31.12
N TYR A 640 2.97 -13.07 31.44
CA TYR A 640 3.47 -12.08 30.47
C TYR A 640 4.86 -12.40 29.91
N GLY A 641 5.35 -13.61 30.08
CA GLY A 641 6.60 -14.06 29.49
C GLY A 641 7.84 -13.54 30.23
N THR A 642 8.97 -14.11 29.91
CA THR A 642 10.27 -13.85 30.50
C THR A 642 10.76 -12.43 30.26
N LYS A 643 10.30 -11.46 31.04
CA LYS A 643 11.03 -10.19 31.13
C LYS A 643 12.27 -10.37 31.98
N SER A 644 13.39 -9.83 31.54
CA SER A 644 14.62 -9.84 32.32
C SER A 644 14.64 -8.68 33.31
N LEU A 645 14.95 -8.94 34.56
CA LEU A 645 15.30 -7.91 35.54
C LEU A 645 16.72 -7.43 35.24
N GLN A 646 16.87 -6.12 35.03
CA GLN A 646 18.17 -5.49 34.85
C GLN A 646 18.64 -4.91 36.19
N LEU A 647 19.80 -5.31 36.66
CA LEU A 647 20.42 -4.79 37.89
C LEU A 647 21.77 -4.14 37.56
N PRO A 648 22.10 -3.01 38.17
CA PRO A 648 23.43 -2.43 38.01
C PRO A 648 24.50 -3.32 38.66
N VAL A 649 25.69 -3.25 38.11
CA VAL A 649 26.86 -3.80 38.84
C VAL A 649 27.09 -2.93 40.07
N ALA A 650 26.95 -3.53 41.24
CA ALA A 650 27.19 -2.91 42.52
C ALA A 650 27.78 -3.99 43.41
N ASN A 651 28.74 -3.70 44.25
CA ASN A 651 29.32 -4.67 45.18
C ASN A 651 28.32 -5.00 46.30
N ASP A 652 27.16 -5.55 45.91
CA ASP A 652 26.04 -5.77 46.79
C ASP A 652 25.52 -7.20 46.65
N THR A 653 24.88 -7.70 47.69
CA THR A 653 24.18 -8.99 47.67
C THR A 653 22.67 -8.74 47.74
N ILE A 654 21.95 -9.22 46.73
CA ILE A 654 20.50 -8.98 46.61
C ILE A 654 19.77 -10.24 46.97
N ASP A 655 18.86 -10.14 47.95
CA ASP A 655 17.87 -11.20 48.20
C ASP A 655 16.96 -11.34 46.98
N LEU A 656 17.18 -12.39 46.23
CA LEU A 656 16.41 -12.62 44.98
C LEU A 656 14.95 -12.93 45.27
N GLN A 657 14.61 -13.52 46.38
CA GLN A 657 13.23 -13.75 46.74
C GLN A 657 12.53 -12.45 47.03
N ALA A 658 13.13 -11.57 47.81
CA ALA A 658 12.60 -10.22 47.99
C ALA A 658 12.57 -9.45 46.68
N LYS A 659 13.65 -9.49 45.89
CA LYS A 659 13.76 -8.76 44.62
C LYS A 659 12.84 -9.27 43.51
N LEU A 660 12.58 -10.56 43.45
CA LEU A 660 11.67 -11.17 42.49
C LEU A 660 10.21 -11.05 42.92
N LEU A 661 9.94 -11.12 44.19
CA LEU A 661 8.62 -10.88 44.74
C LEU A 661 8.27 -9.39 44.82
N PHE A 662 9.26 -8.54 45.15
CA PHE A 662 9.10 -7.12 45.33
C PHE A 662 9.83 -6.28 44.27
N GLY A 663 10.72 -6.90 43.47
CA GLY A 663 11.54 -6.24 42.47
C GLY A 663 10.78 -5.71 41.25
N THR A 664 9.52 -5.45 41.42
CA THR A 664 8.66 -4.83 40.43
C THR A 664 8.93 -3.34 40.40
N VAL A 665 9.16 -2.83 39.21
CA VAL A 665 9.21 -1.40 38.99
C VAL A 665 7.79 -0.92 38.75
N THR A 666 7.34 0.01 39.57
CA THR A 666 6.04 0.64 39.37
C THR A 666 6.04 1.46 38.08
N ASN A 667 4.87 1.75 37.56
CA ASN A 667 4.74 2.64 36.41
C ASN A 667 5.17 4.10 36.72
N GLN A 668 5.39 4.45 38.01
CA GLN A 668 6.03 5.70 38.42
C GLN A 668 7.56 5.61 38.47
N GLY A 669 8.14 4.50 38.05
CA GLY A 669 9.61 4.28 38.07
C GLY A 669 10.17 3.91 39.46
N THR A 670 9.34 3.68 40.45
CA THR A 670 9.77 3.28 41.81
C THR A 670 10.02 1.78 41.84
N LEU A 671 11.20 1.39 42.27
CA LEU A 671 11.56 0.00 42.45
C LEU A 671 11.09 -0.49 43.84
N ILE A 672 10.20 -1.46 43.85
CA ILE A 672 9.70 -2.13 45.06
C ILE A 672 10.65 -3.28 45.43
N ASN A 673 11.42 -3.11 46.46
CA ASN A 673 12.44 -4.07 46.92
C ASN A 673 12.06 -4.81 48.20
N SER A 674 11.07 -4.30 48.91
CA SER A 674 10.67 -4.81 50.21
C SER A 674 9.15 -4.67 50.42
N GLU A 675 8.66 -5.30 51.46
CA GLU A 675 7.26 -5.12 51.88
C GLU A 675 6.98 -3.67 52.30
N ALA A 676 8.00 -2.98 52.85
CA ALA A 676 7.88 -1.57 53.20
C ALA A 676 7.76 -0.68 51.96
N ASP A 677 8.53 -0.95 50.88
CA ASP A 677 8.44 -0.23 49.63
C ASP A 677 7.07 -0.45 48.95
N TYR A 678 6.57 -1.69 49.02
CA TYR A 678 5.24 -2.02 48.48
C TYR A 678 4.14 -1.32 49.27
N LYS A 679 4.26 -1.27 50.57
CA LYS A 679 3.30 -0.59 51.43
C LYS A 679 3.32 0.94 51.15
N ALA A 680 4.53 1.49 50.97
CA ALA A 680 4.68 2.90 50.56
C ALA A 680 4.09 3.16 49.16
N TYR A 681 4.20 2.21 48.25
CA TYR A 681 3.57 2.30 46.92
C TYR A 681 2.04 2.22 47.01
N GLN A 682 1.51 1.34 47.81
CA GLN A 682 0.06 1.28 48.03
C GLN A 682 -0.54 2.56 48.62
N GLU A 683 0.25 3.23 49.45
CA GLU A 683 -0.13 4.47 50.16
C GLU A 683 0.54 5.72 49.53
N GLN A 684 0.81 5.69 48.23
CA GLN A 684 1.47 6.81 47.56
C GLN A 684 0.65 8.09 47.59
N GLU A 685 1.35 9.20 47.71
CA GLU A 685 0.75 10.53 47.62
C GLU A 685 1.00 11.11 46.22
N ILE A 686 -0.10 11.44 45.51
CA ILE A 686 -0.04 12.08 44.20
C ILE A 686 -0.80 13.40 44.28
N ALA A 687 -0.13 14.48 43.90
CA ALA A 687 -0.70 15.83 43.91
C ALA A 687 -1.36 16.23 45.25
N GLY A 688 -0.76 15.80 46.37
CA GLY A 688 -1.25 16.09 47.71
C GLY A 688 -2.37 15.15 48.19
N HIS A 689 -2.72 14.16 47.43
CA HIS A 689 -3.72 13.16 47.79
C HIS A 689 -3.08 11.77 47.94
N ARG A 690 -3.41 11.11 49.01
CA ARG A 690 -2.94 9.74 49.30
C ARG A 690 -3.98 8.73 48.86
N PHE A 691 -3.55 7.74 48.09
CA PHE A 691 -4.35 6.65 47.59
C PHE A 691 -3.83 5.33 48.11
N VAL A 692 -4.70 4.43 48.50
CA VAL A 692 -4.36 3.07 48.80
C VAL A 692 -4.64 2.23 47.55
N ASP A 693 -3.61 1.63 47.01
CA ASP A 693 -3.72 0.71 45.88
C ASP A 693 -4.23 -0.65 46.39
N SER A 694 -5.53 -0.73 46.64
CA SER A 694 -6.17 -1.92 47.16
C SER A 694 -6.39 -3.02 46.14
N SER A 695 -6.19 -2.72 44.90
CA SER A 695 -6.53 -3.63 43.78
C SER A 695 -5.35 -4.38 43.21
N TYR A 696 -4.13 -3.93 43.47
CA TYR A 696 -2.93 -4.70 43.16
C TYR A 696 -2.74 -5.77 44.22
N ASP A 697 -3.12 -7.02 43.91
CA ASP A 697 -3.09 -8.12 44.91
C ASP A 697 -1.66 -8.63 45.11
N TYR A 698 -0.78 -7.75 45.54
CA TYR A 698 0.57 -8.05 45.94
C TYR A 698 0.62 -9.03 47.14
N LYS A 699 -0.31 -8.89 48.08
CA LYS A 699 -0.33 -9.78 49.24
C LYS A 699 -0.61 -11.23 48.82
N ALA A 700 -1.53 -11.43 47.92
CA ALA A 700 -1.76 -12.75 47.32
C ALA A 700 -0.52 -13.22 46.56
N PHE A 701 0.12 -12.36 45.80
CA PHE A 701 1.36 -12.69 45.10
C PHE A 701 2.50 -13.03 46.07
N ALA A 702 2.76 -12.16 47.03
CA ALA A 702 3.79 -12.39 48.05
C ALA A 702 3.58 -13.65 48.84
N VAL A 703 2.33 -13.91 49.28
CA VAL A 703 1.96 -15.13 49.97
C VAL A 703 2.10 -16.35 49.09
N THR A 704 1.71 -16.28 47.85
CA THR A 704 1.78 -17.39 46.88
C THR A 704 3.22 -17.84 46.63
N TYR A 705 4.21 -16.91 46.56
CA TYR A 705 5.58 -17.24 46.23
C TYR A 705 6.55 -17.22 47.40
N LYS A 706 6.13 -16.80 48.56
CA LYS A 706 6.98 -16.72 49.75
C LYS A 706 7.65 -18.03 50.10
N ASP A 707 6.96 -19.15 49.94
CA ASP A 707 7.45 -20.49 50.29
C ASP A 707 8.03 -21.25 49.10
N TYR A 708 8.14 -20.60 47.94
CA TYR A 708 8.72 -21.20 46.74
C TYR A 708 10.25 -21.29 46.87
N LYS A 709 10.81 -22.42 46.45
CA LYS A 709 12.24 -22.56 46.34
C LYS A 709 12.71 -21.88 45.06
N ILE A 710 13.78 -21.11 45.17
CA ILE A 710 14.39 -20.42 44.07
C ILE A 710 15.69 -21.11 43.73
N LYS A 711 15.86 -21.50 42.45
CA LYS A 711 17.13 -21.95 41.89
C LYS A 711 17.69 -20.90 40.99
N VAL A 712 18.92 -20.57 41.22
CA VAL A 712 19.66 -19.62 40.36
C VAL A 712 20.72 -20.38 39.58
N THR A 713 20.72 -20.26 38.29
CA THR A 713 21.75 -20.83 37.42
C THR A 713 22.62 -19.69 36.89
N ASP A 714 23.87 -19.72 37.32
CA ASP A 714 24.95 -18.86 36.83
C ASP A 714 25.61 -19.55 35.64
N SER A 715 25.97 -18.81 34.62
CA SER A 715 26.65 -19.34 33.43
C SER A 715 28.05 -19.92 33.72
N THR A 716 28.68 -19.55 34.84
CA THR A 716 30.02 -19.98 35.23
C THR A 716 30.03 -20.96 36.39
N LEU A 717 29.08 -20.89 37.33
CA LEU A 717 29.10 -21.65 38.58
C LEU A 717 28.08 -22.82 38.60
N GLY A 718 27.23 -22.90 37.63
CA GLY A 718 26.19 -23.91 37.59
C GLY A 718 24.98 -23.57 38.49
N VAL A 719 24.17 -24.58 38.85
CA VAL A 719 22.94 -24.39 39.61
C VAL A 719 23.28 -24.23 41.08
N THR A 720 22.79 -23.14 41.68
CA THR A 720 22.88 -22.93 43.13
C THR A 720 21.47 -22.76 43.71
N ASP A 721 21.23 -23.38 44.90
CA ASP A 721 19.96 -23.23 45.62
C ASP A 721 19.98 -21.94 46.47
N HIS A 722 20.45 -20.82 45.93
CA HIS A 722 20.57 -19.57 46.63
C HIS A 722 19.47 -18.61 46.30
N LYS A 723 18.91 -17.96 47.30
CA LYS A 723 18.06 -16.80 47.17
C LYS A 723 18.86 -15.50 46.97
N ASP A 724 20.16 -15.49 47.31
CA ASP A 724 20.99 -14.33 47.27
C ASP A 724 21.87 -14.30 46.02
N LEU A 725 21.85 -13.17 45.34
CA LEU A 725 22.61 -12.94 44.14
C LEU A 725 23.63 -11.82 44.35
N SER A 726 24.87 -12.09 44.00
CA SER A 726 25.91 -11.06 43.99
C SER A 726 25.83 -10.20 42.74
N THR A 727 25.82 -8.90 42.90
CA THR A 727 25.90 -7.92 41.82
C THR A 727 27.27 -7.38 41.56
N SER A 728 28.34 -8.02 42.14
CA SER A 728 29.72 -7.54 42.06
C SER A 728 30.32 -7.66 40.67
N LYS A 729 29.77 -8.44 39.78
CA LYS A 729 30.22 -8.61 38.38
C LYS A 729 29.05 -8.69 37.42
N GLU A 730 29.36 -8.45 36.16
CA GLU A 730 28.38 -8.67 35.07
C GLU A 730 28.09 -10.16 34.90
N GLU A 731 26.85 -10.54 35.04
CA GLU A 731 26.41 -11.92 34.88
C GLU A 731 24.92 -11.99 34.45
N THR A 732 24.57 -13.04 33.74
CA THR A 732 23.19 -13.35 33.44
C THR A 732 22.78 -14.61 34.17
N TYR A 733 21.78 -14.51 35.01
CA TYR A 733 21.26 -15.59 35.79
C TYR A 733 19.92 -16.06 35.24
N LYS A 734 19.75 -17.39 35.12
CA LYS A 734 18.43 -18.03 35.00
C LYS A 734 17.91 -18.27 36.42
N VAL A 735 16.69 -17.87 36.67
CA VAL A 735 16.02 -18.04 37.96
C VAL A 735 14.78 -18.90 37.78
N GLU A 736 14.69 -19.96 38.52
CA GLU A 736 13.60 -20.91 38.43
C GLU A 736 12.89 -20.99 39.79
N PHE A 737 11.57 -20.90 39.77
CA PHE A 737 10.70 -21.00 40.95
C PHE A 737 10.06 -22.38 41.01
N PHE A 738 10.20 -23.05 42.12
CA PHE A 738 9.62 -24.36 42.38
C PHE A 738 8.55 -24.28 43.44
N SER A 739 7.38 -24.84 43.17
CA SER A 739 6.31 -24.92 44.13
C SER A 739 6.72 -25.74 45.36
N PRO A 740 6.34 -25.34 46.57
CA PRO A 740 6.62 -26.10 47.77
C PRO A 740 5.92 -27.46 47.77
N THR A 741 4.84 -27.63 47.02
CA THR A 741 4.06 -28.85 46.94
C THR A 741 4.45 -29.75 45.76
N ASN A 742 5.13 -29.23 44.74
CA ASN A 742 5.60 -29.98 43.58
C ASN A 742 6.94 -29.45 43.08
N GLY A 743 8.00 -29.89 43.72
CA GLY A 743 9.35 -29.41 43.50
C GLY A 743 10.12 -30.00 42.31
N THR A 744 9.47 -30.73 41.40
CA THR A 744 10.16 -31.46 40.33
C THR A 744 10.29 -30.68 39.03
N LYS A 745 9.42 -29.68 38.81
CA LYS A 745 9.50 -28.78 37.65
C LYS A 745 9.30 -27.35 38.09
N PRO A 746 10.01 -26.40 37.48
CA PRO A 746 9.77 -24.99 37.77
C PRO A 746 8.36 -24.60 37.33
N VAL A 747 7.67 -23.84 38.18
CA VAL A 747 6.38 -23.22 37.82
C VAL A 747 6.55 -21.90 37.10
N HIS A 748 7.68 -21.25 37.34
CA HIS A 748 8.08 -20.01 36.63
C HIS A 748 9.58 -19.98 36.38
N GLU A 749 9.94 -19.33 35.28
CA GLU A 749 11.33 -19.03 34.94
C GLU A 749 11.47 -17.53 34.72
N ALA A 750 12.58 -16.97 35.19
CA ALA A 750 12.92 -15.59 35.01
C ALA A 750 14.41 -15.44 34.63
N LYS A 751 14.76 -14.32 34.05
CA LYS A 751 16.10 -13.95 33.69
C LYS A 751 16.52 -12.70 34.47
N VAL A 752 17.62 -12.76 35.21
CA VAL A 752 18.21 -11.63 35.88
C VAL A 752 19.56 -11.30 35.21
N VAL A 753 19.72 -10.08 34.79
CA VAL A 753 20.92 -9.59 34.17
C VAL A 753 21.54 -8.57 35.13
N VAL A 754 22.69 -8.90 35.71
CA VAL A 754 23.50 -7.97 36.44
C VAL A 754 24.47 -7.32 35.45
N GLY A 755 24.46 -6.06 35.40
CA GLY A 755 25.19 -5.28 34.43
C GLY A 755 24.22 -4.26 33.91
N ALA A 756 24.53 -3.00 34.00
CA ALA A 756 23.69 -1.95 33.52
C ALA A 756 23.42 -2.14 32.06
N GLU A 757 22.17 -1.96 31.71
CA GLU A 757 21.69 -1.79 30.34
C GLU A 757 22.57 -2.44 29.27
N LYS A 758 22.76 -3.76 29.31
CA LYS A 758 23.10 -4.44 28.09
C LYS A 758 21.96 -4.14 27.14
N THR A 759 22.16 -3.18 26.32
CA THR A 759 21.40 -3.04 25.10
C THR A 759 21.63 -4.35 24.36
N MET A 760 20.69 -5.27 24.45
CA MET A 760 20.82 -6.57 23.77
C MET A 760 21.00 -6.26 22.30
N MET A 761 21.94 -6.95 21.65
CA MET A 761 22.02 -6.87 20.20
C MET A 761 20.67 -7.30 19.63
N VAL A 762 20.11 -6.47 18.80
CA VAL A 762 18.84 -6.71 18.13
C VAL A 762 19.04 -6.83 16.63
N ASN A 763 18.08 -7.41 15.94
CA ASN A 763 18.07 -7.34 14.49
C ASN A 763 17.65 -5.93 14.04
N LEU A 764 18.62 -5.12 13.67
CA LEU A 764 18.41 -3.74 13.22
C LEU A 764 17.68 -3.68 11.86
N ALA A 765 17.73 -4.77 11.09
CA ALA A 765 17.07 -4.87 9.79
C ALA A 765 15.64 -5.38 9.88
N GLU A 766 15.15 -5.81 11.04
CA GLU A 766 13.76 -6.24 11.17
C GLU A 766 12.79 -5.11 10.84
N GLY A 767 11.94 -5.36 9.85
CA GLY A 767 11.05 -4.35 9.29
C GLY A 767 11.77 -3.25 8.49
N ALA A 768 12.95 -3.54 7.93
CA ALA A 768 13.67 -2.62 7.05
C ALA A 768 12.86 -2.24 5.82
N THR A 769 13.04 -1.03 5.35
CA THR A 769 12.38 -0.53 4.14
C THR A 769 13.23 -0.84 2.92
N VAL A 770 12.75 -1.72 2.05
CA VAL A 770 13.36 -1.94 0.73
C VAL A 770 13.11 -0.72 -0.14
N ILE A 771 14.18 -0.10 -0.64
CA ILE A 771 14.12 1.12 -1.45
C ILE A 771 14.54 0.88 -2.90
N GLY A 772 15.22 -0.22 -3.23
CA GLY A 772 15.68 -0.53 -4.57
C GLY A 772 16.43 -1.86 -4.65
N GLY A 773 17.16 -2.03 -5.73
CA GLY A 773 17.80 -3.27 -6.13
C GLY A 773 17.06 -3.93 -7.29
N ASP A 774 17.56 -5.05 -7.77
CA ASP A 774 16.96 -5.82 -8.87
C ASP A 774 16.17 -7.05 -8.40
N ALA A 775 16.08 -7.27 -7.09
CA ALA A 775 15.20 -8.26 -6.49
C ALA A 775 13.73 -7.82 -6.58
N ASP A 776 12.82 -8.79 -6.65
CA ASP A 776 11.37 -8.49 -6.57
C ASP A 776 11.06 -7.69 -5.30
N PRO A 777 10.57 -6.46 -5.40
CA PRO A 777 10.44 -5.57 -4.24
C PRO A 777 9.38 -6.03 -3.23
N THR A 778 8.39 -6.78 -3.66
CA THR A 778 7.33 -7.33 -2.80
C THR A 778 7.89 -8.45 -1.94
N ASN A 779 8.69 -9.31 -2.55
CA ASN A 779 9.30 -10.42 -1.87
C ASN A 779 10.54 -9.99 -1.06
N ALA A 780 11.34 -9.05 -1.56
CA ALA A 780 12.51 -8.56 -0.85
C ALA A 780 12.19 -7.99 0.54
N LYS A 781 10.99 -7.46 0.76
CA LYS A 781 10.54 -7.00 2.09
C LYS A 781 10.39 -8.13 3.10
N LYS A 782 10.06 -9.32 2.63
CA LYS A 782 9.81 -10.49 3.50
C LYS A 782 11.08 -11.07 4.10
N VAL A 783 12.25 -10.80 3.50
CA VAL A 783 13.53 -11.26 4.04
C VAL A 783 13.97 -10.49 5.29
N PHE A 784 13.18 -9.50 5.73
CA PHE A 784 13.43 -8.67 6.91
C PHE A 784 12.29 -8.77 7.95
N ASP A 785 11.43 -9.78 7.88
CA ASP A 785 10.27 -9.89 8.75
C ASP A 785 10.55 -10.58 10.10
N GLY A 786 11.75 -11.10 10.27
CA GLY A 786 12.18 -11.79 11.49
C GLY A 786 11.63 -13.20 11.65
N GLN A 787 10.97 -13.75 10.62
CA GLN A 787 10.31 -15.04 10.72
C GLN A 787 11.13 -16.15 10.07
N LEU A 788 11.47 -17.13 10.85
CA LEU A 788 12.11 -18.37 10.41
C LEU A 788 11.24 -19.54 10.83
N GLY A 789 10.91 -20.43 9.91
CA GLY A 789 10.27 -21.71 10.26
C GLY A 789 8.87 -21.93 9.68
N SER A 790 8.37 -21.06 8.82
CA SER A 790 7.15 -21.28 8.03
C SER A 790 7.45 -22.08 6.75
N PRO A 791 6.53 -22.89 6.22
CA PRO A 791 6.69 -23.57 4.92
C PRO A 791 6.86 -22.62 3.74
N THR A 792 6.57 -21.34 3.93
CA THR A 792 6.64 -20.27 2.92
C THR A 792 7.89 -19.40 3.02
N ASP A 793 8.85 -19.76 3.86
CA ASP A 793 10.03 -18.96 4.19
C ASP A 793 11.08 -18.86 3.08
N ASN A 794 10.95 -19.65 2.02
CA ASN A 794 11.78 -19.48 0.85
C ASN A 794 11.25 -18.35 -0.01
N ILE A 795 11.74 -17.16 0.25
CA ILE A 795 11.32 -15.95 -0.47
C ILE A 795 12.02 -15.92 -1.84
N PHE A 796 11.24 -15.96 -2.90
CA PHE A 796 11.74 -15.84 -4.26
C PHE A 796 12.10 -14.40 -4.58
N LEU A 797 13.38 -14.11 -4.79
CA LEU A 797 13.89 -12.78 -5.07
C LEU A 797 13.94 -12.42 -6.57
N GLY A 798 13.77 -13.39 -7.44
CA GLY A 798 13.72 -13.17 -8.89
C GLY A 798 14.50 -14.20 -9.67
N TRP A 799 14.31 -14.16 -10.99
CA TRP A 799 15.08 -14.94 -11.96
C TRP A 799 16.47 -14.32 -12.15
N ASP A 800 17.44 -15.07 -12.55
CA ASP A 800 18.89 -14.89 -12.59
C ASP A 800 19.57 -15.35 -11.30
N SER A 801 20.82 -15.81 -11.45
CA SER A 801 21.62 -16.32 -10.34
C SER A 801 22.10 -15.27 -9.37
N LYS A 802 21.94 -13.99 -9.72
CA LYS A 802 22.41 -12.86 -8.92
C LYS A 802 21.30 -11.85 -8.70
N LYS A 803 21.12 -11.43 -7.46
CA LYS A 803 20.13 -10.42 -7.04
C LYS A 803 20.72 -9.45 -6.04
N SER A 804 20.22 -8.23 -6.08
CA SER A 804 20.57 -7.18 -5.14
C SER A 804 19.33 -6.66 -4.42
N ILE A 805 19.49 -6.27 -3.15
CA ILE A 805 18.47 -5.58 -2.37
C ILE A 805 19.12 -4.32 -1.79
N ILE A 806 18.52 -3.16 -2.06
CA ILE A 806 18.90 -1.89 -1.43
C ILE A 806 17.83 -1.57 -0.39
N PHE A 807 18.25 -1.37 0.87
CA PHE A 807 17.31 -1.17 1.96
C PHE A 807 17.80 -0.15 2.98
N LYS A 808 16.84 0.43 3.68
CA LYS A 808 17.05 1.34 4.80
C LYS A 808 16.70 0.61 6.10
N LEU A 809 17.60 0.63 7.08
CA LEU A 809 17.31 0.11 8.41
C LEU A 809 16.15 0.89 9.06
N LYS A 810 15.29 0.18 9.77
CA LYS A 810 14.25 0.78 10.59
C LYS A 810 14.84 1.51 11.80
N ASN A 811 15.80 0.89 12.44
CA ASN A 811 16.46 1.40 13.64
C ASN A 811 17.94 1.70 13.37
N SER A 812 18.39 2.88 13.79
CA SER A 812 19.81 3.22 13.74
C SER A 812 20.59 2.48 14.83
N GLY A 813 21.80 2.06 14.54
CA GLY A 813 22.60 1.32 15.50
C GLY A 813 24.04 1.05 15.05
N ILE A 814 24.81 0.45 15.94
CA ILE A 814 26.17 -0.05 15.66
C ILE A 814 26.05 -1.52 15.29
N VAL A 815 26.34 -1.84 14.05
CA VAL A 815 26.29 -3.20 13.51
C VAL A 815 27.49 -3.99 13.97
N LYS A 816 27.26 -5.19 14.48
CA LYS A 816 28.29 -6.11 14.98
C LYS A 816 28.32 -7.43 14.24
N HIS A 817 27.19 -7.88 13.72
CA HIS A 817 27.07 -9.12 12.94
C HIS A 817 26.12 -8.90 11.78
N TRP A 818 26.29 -9.71 10.76
CA TRP A 818 25.24 -9.95 9.81
C TRP A 818 25.11 -11.44 9.54
N ARG A 819 23.91 -11.89 9.21
CA ARG A 819 23.65 -13.28 8.91
C ARG A 819 22.52 -13.41 7.91
N PHE A 820 22.54 -14.48 7.18
CA PHE A 820 21.43 -14.83 6.32
C PHE A 820 21.21 -16.36 6.35
N PHE A 821 19.98 -16.72 6.03
CA PHE A 821 19.59 -18.11 5.95
C PHE A 821 19.42 -18.50 4.49
N ASN A 822 20.08 -19.53 4.09
CA ASN A 822 20.14 -19.99 2.70
C ASN A 822 18.98 -20.91 2.32
N ASP A 823 18.33 -21.54 3.31
CA ASP A 823 17.23 -22.47 3.07
C ASP A 823 16.38 -22.59 4.34
N SER A 824 15.07 -22.68 4.16
CA SER A 824 14.22 -23.16 5.23
C SER A 824 14.47 -24.67 5.41
N ALA A 825 14.62 -25.13 6.62
CA ALA A 825 14.89 -26.53 6.96
C ALA A 825 13.86 -27.55 6.41
N ARG A 826 12.89 -27.09 5.64
CA ARG A 826 11.72 -27.83 5.18
C ARG A 826 11.67 -28.15 3.69
N ASN A 827 12.57 -27.60 2.86
CA ASN A 827 12.54 -27.89 1.42
C ASN A 827 13.85 -28.52 0.92
N PRO A 828 13.99 -29.85 0.99
CA PRO A 828 15.22 -30.55 0.52
C PRO A 828 15.45 -30.50 -0.99
N LYS A 829 14.51 -29.94 -1.77
CA LYS A 829 14.62 -29.86 -3.24
C LYS A 829 15.39 -28.63 -3.75
N THR A 830 15.73 -27.70 -2.88
CA THR A 830 16.39 -26.43 -3.28
C THR A 830 17.89 -26.37 -3.05
N THR A 831 18.51 -27.47 -2.67
CA THR A 831 19.95 -27.55 -2.34
C THR A 831 20.90 -27.06 -3.45
N ASN A 832 20.45 -26.95 -4.69
CA ASN A 832 21.27 -26.50 -5.83
C ASN A 832 21.18 -24.98 -6.07
N LYS A 833 20.43 -24.24 -5.26
CA LYS A 833 20.12 -22.81 -5.45
C LYS A 833 20.51 -21.96 -4.23
N LEU A 834 21.37 -22.48 -3.39
CA LEU A 834 21.86 -21.74 -2.22
C LEU A 834 22.79 -20.60 -2.67
N VAL A 835 22.73 -19.48 -1.97
CA VAL A 835 23.65 -18.37 -2.14
C VAL A 835 25.06 -18.83 -1.83
N GLN A 836 25.96 -18.71 -2.78
CA GLN A 836 27.37 -19.10 -2.68
C GLN A 836 28.30 -17.88 -2.53
N GLU A 837 27.84 -16.71 -2.92
CA GLU A 837 28.53 -15.45 -2.64
C GLU A 837 27.51 -14.43 -2.21
N ALA A 838 27.82 -13.70 -1.14
CA ALA A 838 27.01 -12.57 -0.69
C ALA A 838 27.93 -11.41 -0.25
N ARG A 839 27.59 -10.20 -0.65
CA ARG A 839 28.29 -8.99 -0.25
C ARG A 839 27.37 -8.09 0.53
N LEU A 840 27.80 -7.73 1.74
CA LEU A 840 27.17 -6.68 2.51
C LEU A 840 27.90 -5.36 2.23
N GLN A 841 27.16 -4.35 1.86
CA GLN A 841 27.68 -3.05 1.46
C GLN A 841 26.91 -1.93 2.17
N ILE A 842 27.61 -0.82 2.44
CA ILE A 842 27.01 0.41 2.98
C ILE A 842 27.10 1.52 1.93
N PHE A 843 26.12 2.43 1.93
CA PHE A 843 26.11 3.53 0.98
C PHE A 843 27.27 4.51 1.24
N ASN A 844 28.01 4.85 0.19
CA ASN A 844 29.11 5.82 0.26
C ASN A 844 28.56 7.26 0.24
N SER A 845 28.01 7.66 1.39
CA SER A 845 27.42 9.00 1.58
C SER A 845 28.45 10.14 1.61
N LYS A 846 29.76 9.81 1.65
CA LYS A 846 30.82 10.82 1.53
C LYS A 846 30.99 11.34 0.10
N GLU A 847 30.74 10.48 -0.89
CA GLU A 847 30.91 10.81 -2.30
C GLU A 847 29.56 11.03 -3.02
N TYR A 848 28.49 10.40 -2.55
CA TYR A 848 27.21 10.38 -3.22
C TYR A 848 26.05 10.85 -2.35
N SER A 849 25.05 11.46 -2.98
CA SER A 849 23.92 12.07 -2.28
C SER A 849 22.86 11.06 -1.88
N VAL A 850 22.58 10.97 -0.59
CA VAL A 850 21.46 10.17 -0.04
C VAL A 850 20.10 10.64 -0.63
N LYS A 851 19.93 11.94 -0.86
CA LYS A 851 18.70 12.48 -1.45
C LYS A 851 18.48 11.94 -2.88
N GLU A 852 19.56 11.78 -3.64
CA GLU A 852 19.48 11.21 -4.98
C GLU A 852 19.23 9.70 -4.95
N LEU A 853 19.87 8.98 -4.00
CA LEU A 853 19.58 7.57 -3.76
C LEU A 853 18.09 7.35 -3.51
N LEU A 854 17.49 8.14 -2.63
CA LEU A 854 16.06 8.01 -2.28
C LEU A 854 15.12 8.41 -3.41
N LYS A 855 15.58 9.27 -4.33
CA LYS A 855 14.78 9.73 -5.46
C LYS A 855 14.79 8.75 -6.64
N LYS A 856 15.93 8.08 -6.88
CA LYS A 856 16.15 7.18 -8.01
C LYS A 856 17.08 6.03 -7.63
N PRO A 857 16.64 5.14 -6.72
CA PRO A 857 17.48 4.06 -6.21
C PRO A 857 18.01 3.11 -7.30
N GLU A 858 17.27 2.94 -8.40
CA GLU A 858 17.66 2.12 -9.53
C GLU A 858 18.97 2.56 -10.20
N LYS A 859 19.35 3.83 -10.06
CA LYS A 859 20.63 4.35 -10.58
C LYS A 859 21.83 3.99 -9.70
N PHE A 860 21.55 3.54 -8.50
CA PHE A 860 22.58 3.28 -7.49
C PHE A 860 22.84 1.78 -7.29
N ASP A 861 22.34 0.92 -8.16
CA ASP A 861 22.56 -0.52 -8.05
C ASP A 861 23.88 -1.01 -8.71
N GLU A 862 24.92 -0.19 -8.62
CA GLU A 862 26.28 -0.52 -9.07
C GLU A 862 27.27 -0.42 -7.90
N ASP A 863 28.29 -1.27 -7.86
CA ASP A 863 29.26 -1.35 -6.77
C ASP A 863 30.01 -0.03 -6.48
N LYS A 864 30.19 0.83 -7.49
CA LYS A 864 30.90 2.13 -7.33
C LYS A 864 30.24 3.08 -6.31
N TYR A 865 28.98 2.91 -6.03
CA TYR A 865 28.23 3.74 -5.06
C TYR A 865 28.29 3.21 -3.62
N TRP A 866 28.88 2.04 -3.44
CA TRP A 866 28.84 1.28 -2.19
C TRP A 866 30.21 0.91 -1.70
N ILE A 867 30.35 0.87 -0.39
CA ILE A 867 31.56 0.37 0.30
C ILE A 867 31.24 -1.03 0.78
N THR A 868 31.98 -2.02 0.31
CA THR A 868 31.84 -3.39 0.79
C THR A 868 32.41 -3.51 2.21
N VAL A 869 31.58 -3.93 3.14
CA VAL A 869 31.96 -4.10 4.55
C VAL A 869 32.23 -5.55 4.89
N ASP A 870 31.62 -6.47 4.15
CA ASP A 870 31.92 -7.90 4.30
C ASP A 870 31.57 -8.70 3.04
N LEU A 871 32.25 -9.83 2.88
CA LEU A 871 32.10 -10.73 1.75
C LEU A 871 32.02 -12.18 2.24
N TYR A 872 30.91 -12.83 1.97
CA TYR A 872 30.77 -14.26 2.07
C TYR A 872 31.08 -14.90 0.71
N ALA A 873 31.90 -15.94 0.72
CA ALA A 873 32.11 -16.81 -0.44
C ALA A 873 32.31 -18.25 0.03
N SER A 874 31.52 -19.16 -0.51
CA SER A 874 31.63 -20.59 -0.19
C SER A 874 31.39 -21.45 -1.43
N ASN A 875 32.22 -22.47 -1.59
CA ASN A 875 31.98 -23.52 -2.58
C ASN A 875 31.14 -24.69 -2.00
N ASP A 876 30.84 -24.63 -0.69
CA ASP A 876 30.03 -25.63 -0.02
C ASP A 876 28.54 -25.36 -0.30
N LYS A 877 27.93 -26.19 -1.13
CA LYS A 877 26.52 -26.16 -1.49
C LYS A 877 25.59 -26.64 -0.36
N GLN A 878 26.11 -26.85 0.84
CA GLN A 878 25.32 -27.26 2.00
C GLN A 878 25.25 -26.23 3.11
N VAL A 879 25.89 -25.07 2.95
CA VAL A 879 25.81 -23.99 3.93
C VAL A 879 24.42 -23.41 3.95
N ARG A 880 23.67 -23.70 5.00
CA ARG A 880 22.26 -23.28 5.17
C ARG A 880 22.10 -21.99 5.96
N GLU A 881 23.09 -21.69 6.77
CA GLU A 881 23.14 -20.45 7.56
C GLU A 881 24.54 -19.87 7.48
N PHE A 882 24.63 -18.60 7.22
CA PHE A 882 25.85 -17.82 7.33
C PHE A 882 25.69 -16.81 8.45
N SER A 883 26.66 -16.71 9.32
CA SER A 883 26.75 -15.71 10.37
C SER A 883 28.18 -15.24 10.52
N HIS A 884 28.41 -13.95 10.41
CA HIS A 884 29.75 -13.38 10.52
C HIS A 884 29.77 -12.15 11.43
N LYS A 885 30.77 -12.11 12.30
CA LYS A 885 31.04 -10.96 13.16
C LYS A 885 31.89 -9.96 12.40
N LEU A 886 31.47 -8.71 12.42
CA LEU A 886 32.22 -7.60 11.83
C LEU A 886 33.26 -7.07 12.84
N ASP A 887 34.45 -6.86 12.38
CA ASP A 887 35.56 -6.39 13.25
C ASP A 887 35.44 -4.89 13.58
N ASP A 888 34.89 -4.11 12.66
CA ASP A 888 34.68 -2.69 12.78
C ASP A 888 33.31 -2.30 13.35
N ASN A 889 33.23 -1.14 14.00
CA ASN A 889 31.98 -0.53 14.39
C ASN A 889 31.34 0.13 13.17
N ILE A 890 30.37 -0.55 12.55
CA ILE A 890 29.73 -0.08 11.35
C ILE A 890 28.41 0.58 11.73
N SER A 891 28.20 1.80 11.25
CA SER A 891 26.93 2.48 11.31
C SER A 891 26.61 3.11 9.96
N ASN A 892 25.49 2.75 9.40
CA ASN A 892 24.91 3.38 8.23
C ASN A 892 23.38 3.13 8.26
N GLN A 893 22.62 3.98 7.63
CA GLN A 893 21.18 3.76 7.48
C GLN A 893 20.83 3.00 6.20
N TYR A 894 21.70 3.03 5.19
CA TYR A 894 21.43 2.51 3.87
C TYR A 894 22.41 1.40 3.54
N TYR A 895 21.85 0.25 3.25
CA TYR A 895 22.60 -0.98 2.97
C TYR A 895 22.21 -1.52 1.59
N ARG A 896 23.15 -2.22 1.00
CA ARG A 896 22.92 -3.07 -0.15
C ARG A 896 23.46 -4.46 0.14
N VAL A 897 22.68 -5.48 -0.16
CA VAL A 897 23.16 -6.86 -0.19
C VAL A 897 23.12 -7.34 -1.62
N VAL A 898 24.16 -8.00 -2.07
CA VAL A 898 24.24 -8.68 -3.37
C VAL A 898 24.41 -10.15 -3.12
N LEU A 899 23.50 -10.95 -3.65
CA LEU A 899 23.42 -12.39 -3.45
C LEU A 899 23.66 -13.11 -4.78
N ASP A 900 24.53 -14.11 -4.83
CA ASP A 900 24.86 -14.84 -6.05
C ASP A 900 24.89 -16.36 -5.76
N THR A 901 24.11 -17.13 -6.47
CA THR A 901 24.08 -18.59 -6.41
C THR A 901 25.12 -19.23 -7.30
N LYS A 902 25.91 -18.44 -8.05
CA LYS A 902 26.89 -18.90 -9.06
C LYS A 902 26.29 -19.83 -10.12
N GLY A 903 25.03 -19.68 -10.34
CA GLY A 903 24.27 -20.48 -11.32
C GLY A 903 24.25 -19.87 -12.70
N SER A 904 23.37 -20.40 -13.56
CA SER A 904 23.16 -19.91 -14.92
C SER A 904 22.18 -18.74 -14.96
N LYS A 905 22.09 -18.05 -16.12
CA LYS A 905 21.13 -16.98 -16.37
C LYS A 905 19.65 -17.33 -16.11
N TYR A 906 19.32 -18.63 -16.13
CA TYR A 906 17.94 -19.10 -15.90
C TYR A 906 17.71 -19.61 -14.47
N ASP A 907 18.69 -19.43 -13.60
CA ASP A 907 18.57 -19.75 -12.19
C ASP A 907 17.81 -18.64 -11.44
N PHE A 908 17.65 -18.80 -10.17
CA PHE A 908 16.89 -17.88 -9.32
C PHE A 908 17.52 -17.82 -7.93
N VAL A 909 17.27 -16.71 -7.23
CA VAL A 909 17.70 -16.52 -5.85
C VAL A 909 16.51 -16.67 -4.93
N TYR A 910 16.64 -17.52 -3.91
CA TYR A 910 15.77 -17.61 -2.75
C TYR A 910 16.55 -17.20 -1.49
N LEU A 911 15.88 -16.52 -0.59
CA LEU A 911 16.46 -16.19 0.71
C LEU A 911 15.35 -16.18 1.77
N PRO A 912 15.38 -17.04 2.78
CA PRO A 912 14.39 -17.01 3.86
C PRO A 912 14.45 -15.74 4.71
N GLU A 913 15.65 -15.34 5.15
CA GLU A 913 15.83 -14.22 6.08
C GLU A 913 17.23 -13.63 5.95
N LEU A 914 17.32 -12.31 6.10
CA LEU A 914 18.56 -11.54 6.23
C LEU A 914 18.49 -10.68 7.49
N GLN A 915 19.51 -10.78 8.33
CA GLN A 915 19.59 -10.05 9.60
C GLN A 915 20.85 -9.20 9.68
N ILE A 916 20.69 -7.99 10.16
CA ILE A 916 21.76 -7.08 10.54
C ILE A 916 21.67 -6.90 12.05
N ILE A 917 22.59 -7.48 12.78
CA ILE A 917 22.52 -7.59 14.23
C ILE A 917 23.50 -6.60 14.86
N GLY A 918 23.02 -5.83 15.80
CA GLY A 918 23.84 -4.83 16.45
C GLY A 918 23.17 -4.16 17.64
N TYR A 919 23.85 -3.18 18.19
CA TYR A 919 23.32 -2.37 19.29
C TYR A 919 22.50 -1.21 18.73
N GLN A 920 21.27 -1.09 19.15
CA GLN A 920 20.43 0.05 18.79
C GLN A 920 20.99 1.32 19.45
N LEU A 921 21.33 2.31 18.64
CA LEU A 921 21.82 3.61 19.09
C LEU A 921 21.16 4.69 18.23
N PRO A 922 20.32 5.54 18.81
CA PRO A 922 19.78 6.69 18.09
C PRO A 922 20.91 7.56 17.54
N ALA A 923 20.81 7.97 16.27
CA ALA A 923 21.82 8.77 15.58
C ALA A 923 23.23 8.14 15.54
N ALA A 924 23.34 6.81 15.48
CA ALA A 924 24.63 6.09 15.44
C ALA A 924 25.52 6.55 14.29
N ASP A 925 24.94 6.90 13.15
CA ASP A 925 25.64 7.47 12.00
C ASP A 925 26.33 8.81 12.31
N LEU A 926 25.69 9.68 13.11
CA LEU A 926 26.29 10.94 13.57
C LEU A 926 27.45 10.70 14.55
N VAL A 927 27.30 9.72 15.44
CA VAL A 927 28.36 9.34 16.39
C VAL A 927 29.58 8.85 15.62
N MET A 928 29.37 7.95 14.64
CA MET A 928 30.47 7.40 13.85
C MET A 928 31.10 8.44 12.92
N ALA A 929 30.30 9.32 12.31
CA ALA A 929 30.81 10.41 11.49
C ALA A 929 31.67 11.40 12.31
N MET A 930 31.24 11.71 13.53
CA MET A 930 32.03 12.57 14.44
C MET A 930 33.33 11.89 14.86
N LEU A 931 33.29 10.59 15.17
CA LEU A 931 34.50 9.83 15.51
C LEU A 931 35.50 9.87 14.36
N ALA A 932 35.07 9.60 13.14
CA ALA A 932 35.93 9.68 11.96
C ALA A 932 36.51 11.08 11.73
N THR A 933 35.70 12.13 11.91
CA THR A 933 36.17 13.51 11.83
C THR A 933 37.23 13.83 12.89
N ALA A 934 36.98 13.38 14.11
CA ALA A 934 37.95 13.57 15.22
C ALA A 934 39.28 12.85 14.94
N GLU A 935 39.20 11.62 14.42
CA GLU A 935 40.38 10.85 14.03
C GLU A 935 41.16 11.52 12.90
N GLU A 936 40.48 12.03 11.90
CA GLU A 936 41.12 12.77 10.81
C GLU A 936 41.83 14.04 11.33
N LEU A 937 41.19 14.78 12.25
CA LEU A 937 41.78 15.96 12.85
C LEU A 937 42.98 15.60 13.72
N SER A 938 42.95 14.45 14.41
CA SER A 938 44.08 14.01 15.25
C SER A 938 45.35 13.73 14.46
N GLN A 939 45.27 13.50 13.17
CA GLN A 939 46.40 13.29 12.27
C GLN A 939 46.99 14.60 11.72
N GLN A 940 46.37 15.75 11.93
CA GLN A 940 46.79 17.05 11.39
C GLN A 940 47.82 17.76 12.32
N LYS A 941 49.02 17.15 12.48
CA LYS A 941 50.08 17.60 13.37
C LYS A 941 50.63 18.97 13.01
N ASP A 942 50.44 19.43 11.81
CA ASP A 942 50.85 20.73 11.30
C ASP A 942 49.88 21.86 11.62
N LYS A 943 48.64 21.51 12.04
CA LYS A 943 47.56 22.48 12.24
C LYS A 943 47.15 22.69 13.70
N PHE A 944 47.55 21.77 14.60
CA PHE A 944 47.16 21.82 16.01
C PHE A 944 48.39 21.58 16.91
N SER A 945 48.35 22.15 18.11
CA SER A 945 49.41 21.92 19.11
C SER A 945 49.43 20.47 19.60
N GLN A 946 50.57 20.00 20.07
CA GLN A 946 50.73 18.66 20.66
C GLN A 946 49.76 18.42 21.82
N GLU A 947 49.49 19.45 22.61
CA GLU A 947 48.56 19.38 23.73
C GLU A 947 47.11 19.22 23.28
N GLN A 948 46.72 19.97 22.27
CA GLN A 948 45.38 19.86 21.65
C GLN A 948 45.17 18.48 21.04
N LEU A 949 46.16 17.95 20.33
CA LEU A 949 46.06 16.61 19.73
C LEU A 949 46.00 15.52 20.80
N LYS A 950 46.75 15.62 21.86
CA LYS A 950 46.73 14.67 22.96
C LYS A 950 45.39 14.66 23.70
N GLU A 951 44.79 15.83 23.92
CA GLU A 951 43.45 15.92 24.52
C GLU A 951 42.39 15.31 23.61
N LEU A 952 42.47 15.56 22.29
CA LEU A 952 41.60 14.96 21.31
C LEU A 952 41.71 13.44 21.29
N GLU A 953 42.95 12.91 21.31
CA GLU A 953 43.22 11.47 21.36
C GLU A 953 42.61 10.81 22.61
N VAL A 954 42.66 11.47 23.76
CA VAL A 954 42.04 10.96 25.01
C VAL A 954 40.52 10.88 24.84
N LYS A 955 39.90 11.89 24.24
CA LYS A 955 38.44 11.91 24.02
C LYS A 955 38.01 10.88 22.98
N ILE A 956 38.77 10.72 21.89
CA ILE A 956 38.57 9.65 20.89
C ILE A 956 38.64 8.28 21.57
N ALA A 957 39.68 8.06 22.40
CA ALA A 957 39.86 6.80 23.12
C ALA A 957 38.67 6.50 24.06
N ALA A 958 38.16 7.52 24.75
CA ALA A 958 36.99 7.38 25.62
C ALA A 958 35.72 7.01 24.83
N LEU A 959 35.47 7.64 23.68
CA LEU A 959 34.31 7.31 22.83
C LEU A 959 34.46 5.90 22.22
N LYS A 960 35.64 5.53 21.75
CA LYS A 960 35.91 4.16 21.28
C LYS A 960 35.67 3.12 22.37
N ALA A 961 36.23 3.37 23.57
CA ALA A 961 36.02 2.47 24.70
C ALA A 961 34.53 2.33 25.08
N ALA A 962 33.76 3.39 24.97
CA ALA A 962 32.32 3.34 25.21
C ALA A 962 31.60 2.51 24.12
N LEU A 963 32.00 2.65 22.86
CA LEU A 963 31.42 1.89 21.72
C LEU A 963 31.83 0.41 21.75
N ASP A 964 33.04 0.09 22.20
CA ASP A 964 33.59 -1.27 22.27
C ASP A 964 33.29 -1.96 23.60
N SER A 965 32.70 -1.23 24.53
CA SER A 965 32.36 -1.78 25.83
C SER A 965 31.44 -2.97 25.72
N LYS A 966 31.77 -4.05 26.43
CA LYS A 966 30.83 -5.18 26.61
C LYS A 966 29.53 -4.74 27.28
N MET A 967 29.55 -3.57 27.94
CA MET A 967 28.39 -2.88 28.51
C MET A 967 28.10 -1.65 27.65
N PHE A 968 27.50 -1.87 26.50
CA PHE A 968 27.08 -0.82 25.59
C PHE A 968 26.03 0.08 26.26
N LYS A 969 26.42 1.22 26.78
CA LYS A 969 25.56 2.18 27.47
C LYS A 969 25.33 3.38 26.57
N THR A 970 24.11 3.54 26.06
CA THR A 970 23.72 4.70 25.24
C THR A 970 24.03 6.02 25.95
N ALA A 971 23.77 6.12 27.26
CA ALA A 971 24.08 7.32 28.04
C ALA A 971 25.58 7.64 28.05
N THR A 972 26.47 6.62 28.27
CA THR A 972 27.90 6.79 28.25
C THR A 972 28.41 7.19 26.87
N ILE A 973 27.89 6.56 25.82
CA ILE A 973 28.25 6.87 24.43
C ILE A 973 27.82 8.30 24.09
N ASN A 974 26.62 8.71 24.45
CA ASN A 974 26.13 10.06 24.19
C ASN A 974 26.94 11.12 24.95
N ALA A 975 27.34 10.84 26.19
CA ALA A 975 28.25 11.73 26.97
C ALA A 975 29.60 11.86 26.28
N SER A 976 30.25 10.74 25.93
CA SER A 976 31.55 10.75 25.24
C SER A 976 31.48 11.39 23.87
N PHE A 977 30.36 11.16 23.14
CA PHE A 977 30.11 11.82 21.86
C PHE A 977 29.95 13.35 22.01
N ALA A 978 29.20 13.80 23.01
CA ALA A 978 29.05 15.22 23.29
C ALA A 978 30.42 15.88 23.62
N ASP A 979 31.26 15.18 24.38
CA ASP A 979 32.59 15.62 24.71
C ASP A 979 33.50 15.73 23.48
N VAL A 980 33.55 14.71 22.64
CA VAL A 980 34.32 14.73 21.38
C VAL A 980 33.80 15.86 20.48
N LYS A 981 32.48 15.96 20.31
CA LYS A 981 31.87 16.98 19.46
C LYS A 981 32.21 18.39 19.92
N ALA A 982 32.04 18.68 21.21
CA ALA A 982 32.34 20.00 21.75
C ALA A 982 33.82 20.38 21.56
N TYR A 983 34.71 19.39 21.70
CA TYR A 983 36.16 19.63 21.52
C TYR A 983 36.54 19.80 20.06
N VAL A 984 35.96 19.01 19.15
CA VAL A 984 36.15 19.16 17.70
C VAL A 984 35.64 20.52 17.22
N ASP A 985 34.44 20.93 17.66
CA ASP A 985 33.88 22.24 17.33
C ASP A 985 34.79 23.38 17.81
N LYS A 986 35.37 23.25 19.01
CA LYS A 986 36.36 24.21 19.54
C LYS A 986 37.62 24.27 18.67
N LEU A 987 38.22 23.12 18.34
CA LEU A 987 39.44 23.07 17.51
C LEU A 987 39.22 23.70 16.14
N LEU A 988 38.02 23.47 15.53
CA LEU A 988 37.69 24.06 14.23
C LEU A 988 37.43 25.56 14.31
N ALA A 989 36.85 26.05 15.42
CA ALA A 989 36.68 27.47 15.68
C ALA A 989 38.04 28.17 15.89
N ASP A 990 38.90 27.61 16.75
CA ASP A 990 40.26 28.13 17.03
C ASP A 990 41.08 28.22 15.73
N ARG A 991 40.99 27.22 14.84
CA ARG A 991 41.64 27.22 13.53
C ARG A 991 41.12 28.33 12.64
N THR A 992 39.79 28.52 12.58
CA THR A 992 39.18 29.56 11.76
C THR A 992 39.62 30.94 12.22
N ASP A 993 39.76 31.16 13.52
CA ASP A 993 40.22 32.44 14.08
C ASP A 993 41.71 32.65 13.84
N GLN A 994 42.51 31.59 13.90
CA GLN A 994 43.97 31.65 13.54
C GLN A 994 44.15 31.95 12.06
N GLU A 995 43.34 31.34 11.16
CA GLU A 995 43.39 31.63 9.71
C GLU A 995 42.95 33.06 9.41
N LYS A 996 41.94 33.59 10.12
CA LYS A 996 41.55 35.00 10.03
C LYS A 996 42.63 35.94 10.54
N ALA A 997 43.25 35.64 11.68
CA ALA A 997 44.38 36.41 12.23
C ALA A 997 45.61 36.39 11.32
N ALA A 998 45.95 35.23 10.74
CA ALA A 998 47.04 35.11 9.77
C ALA A 998 46.76 35.85 8.45
N LYS A 999 45.49 35.91 8.00
CA LYS A 999 45.10 36.76 6.88
C LYS A 999 45.16 38.25 7.22
N ALA A 1000 44.75 38.64 8.40
CA ALA A 1000 44.83 40.02 8.90
C ALA A 1000 46.30 40.45 9.03
N ALA A 1001 47.22 39.62 9.60
CA ALA A 1001 48.62 39.89 9.71
C ALA A 1001 49.37 40.00 8.35
N LYS A 1002 48.86 39.29 7.31
CA LYS A 1002 49.38 39.47 5.93
C LYS A 1002 48.91 40.75 5.25
N VAL A 1003 47.91 41.42 5.76
CA VAL A 1003 47.37 42.69 5.25
C VAL A 1003 48.11 43.88 5.91
N GLU A 1004 48.77 43.71 7.07
CA GLU A 1004 49.46 44.79 7.79
C GLU A 1004 50.95 44.99 7.44
N HIS A 1005 51.50 44.24 6.49
CA HIS A 1005 52.89 44.51 6.01
C HIS A 1005 52.89 44.86 4.49
N PRO A 1006 52.87 46.16 4.11
CA PRO A 1006 53.22 46.56 2.78
C PRO A 1006 54.78 46.69 2.75
N VAL A 1007 55.46 45.79 2.10
CA VAL A 1007 56.88 46.03 1.69
C VAL A 1007 56.81 46.83 0.43
N ALA A 1008 57.37 48.08 0.57
CA ALA A 1008 57.60 48.99 -0.54
C ALA A 1008 58.82 48.55 -1.38
N THR A 1009 58.78 48.96 -2.61
CA THR A 1009 59.87 49.08 -3.65
C THR A 1009 60.43 47.79 -4.23
N ASP A 1010 60.46 47.58 -5.53
CA ASP A 1010 60.97 48.44 -6.57
C ASP A 1010 60.41 48.10 -7.97
N ILE A 1011 60.25 49.16 -8.72
CA ILE A 1011 59.93 49.28 -10.14
C ILE A 1011 61.08 48.72 -11.01
N LYS A 1012 60.76 47.89 -11.99
CA LYS A 1012 61.31 48.06 -13.37
C LYS A 1012 60.43 47.41 -14.44
N GLU A 1013 60.12 48.26 -15.34
CA GLU A 1013 59.47 48.05 -16.64
C GLU A 1013 60.01 46.87 -17.44
N ASN A 1014 59.16 46.18 -18.14
CA ASN A 1014 59.01 46.21 -19.58
C ASN A 1014 57.81 45.35 -20.09
N THR A 1015 56.91 46.05 -20.66
CA THR A 1015 56.28 45.98 -21.97
C THR A 1015 56.10 44.64 -22.69
N GLU A 1016 54.91 44.58 -23.21
CA GLU A 1016 54.42 43.82 -24.43
C GLU A 1016 54.10 42.36 -24.23
N SER A 1017 53.03 41.85 -24.71
CA SER A 1017 51.92 42.29 -25.61
C SER A 1017 50.82 41.24 -25.57
N GLU A 1018 49.64 41.73 -25.61
CA GLU A 1018 48.47 41.34 -26.40
C GLU A 1018 48.14 39.89 -26.78
N LYS A 1019 46.86 39.64 -26.54
CA LYS A 1019 45.85 38.91 -27.37
C LYS A 1019 45.72 37.41 -27.17
N SER A 1020 44.68 36.93 -26.93
CA SER A 1020 43.25 37.05 -27.28
C SER A 1020 42.63 35.64 -27.37
N LYS A 1021 41.38 35.59 -26.98
CA LYS A 1021 40.30 34.71 -27.45
C LYS A 1021 40.34 33.25 -27.00
N ALA A 1022 39.36 32.92 -26.17
CA ALA A 1022 38.02 32.44 -26.52
C ALA A 1022 38.04 31.11 -27.32
N ASP A 1023 37.71 30.04 -26.69
CA ASP A 1023 36.45 29.34 -26.89
C ASP A 1023 36.16 28.45 -25.67
#